data_cdb01dd5faabd98981430fb6ad12b4b0
#
_entry.id   cdb01dd5faabd98981430fb6ad12b4b0
#
_cell.length_a   1.000
_cell.length_b   1.000
_cell.length_c   1.000
_cell.angle_alpha   90.00
_cell.angle_beta   90.00
_cell.angle_gamma   90.00
#
_symmetry.space_group_name_H-M   'P 1'
#
loop_
_entity.id
_entity.type
_entity.pdbx_description
1 polymer ?
#
loop_
_entity_poly.entity_id
_entity_poly.type
_entity_poly.pdbx_seq_one_letter_code
_entity_poly.pdbx_strand_id
1 'polypeptide(L)'
;MKKVVHAACSHDCPDACGILVTVQDGMATKVQGDPAHPVTRGFLCAKVAKYLDRVYSPDRVLYPMRRVRAKEPPPNGSPSHDPSSGWQRISWDEALDIIAARFKSISAEFGSEAILPYSYGGSLGALNGASMDRRFFHRLGASQLERTICSAAGEAGLESVIGVKLGTEPEQFRHSRYIIAWAANIHGNNVHLWPFIEEARHQGAKLVVIDPYRTRTAACADWYLPINPGTDAALALGMMHVIINEKLYDADYVERYTIGFDELRAKAQEYPPERVSQWTGISAVDIVKLAREYATTRPSVIRLNYGIQRGEGGGMATRAVTMLPCITGSWKEVGGGLQLSTSGAYDLNRAALECPDLMRKALGRPARTVNMVELGKMLNTLENPPVKALFVYNSNPAAVCPNHNEVIRGLMRPDLFTVVHEQFLTDTTDYADIVLPATTFLENKDLQIAYGHYYLQMSNPAIDPLGECRSNVETFRSLAQRMGFEDRCFRDSDDEMIDTALASDNPWLAGIDRSRLESEDHIRLNFGGNSPASGFDPRLTGQNPADPMEPFLPFAKGNFPTSSGKAELYSESLKAQGLDPVVQFTPPAESRHSPGVKAFPLELLARKADNFLNSSFSNLPTIQSMEQVGLLEMNAVDARSRGIAGGDTVRVFNRRGEMFLIAKVNGAVQPGVLGAKLYWAKLTAQQQNINVLTSEKLSDMGNSATFYSVLVEVELSKPAV
;
A
#
# COMPACT_ATOMS: atom_id res chain seq x y z
N MET A 1 34.21 17.83 6.76
CA MET A 1 34.63 16.40 6.90
C MET A 1 33.71 15.54 6.07
N LYS A 2 34.24 14.52 5.35
CA LYS A 2 33.42 13.61 4.55
C LYS A 2 33.17 12.33 5.33
N LYS A 3 31.90 11.89 5.43
CA LYS A 3 31.49 10.61 6.04
C LYS A 3 30.43 9.91 5.17
N VAL A 4 30.29 8.59 5.35
CA VAL A 4 29.17 7.82 4.78
C VAL A 4 28.30 7.34 5.92
N VAL A 5 26.97 7.49 5.76
CA VAL A 5 25.97 7.09 6.76
C VAL A 5 25.05 6.07 6.11
N HIS A 6 24.78 4.98 6.82
CA HIS A 6 23.79 3.99 6.45
C HIS A 6 22.39 4.45 6.84
N ALA A 7 21.48 4.38 5.89
CA ALA A 7 20.04 4.67 6.05
C ALA A 7 19.21 3.62 5.34
N ALA A 8 17.94 3.57 5.61
CA ALA A 8 16.99 2.70 4.91
C ALA A 8 15.85 3.53 4.31
N CYS A 9 15.38 3.16 3.13
CA CYS A 9 14.26 3.83 2.48
C CYS A 9 12.96 3.55 3.23
N SER A 10 12.34 4.57 3.79
CA SER A 10 11.09 4.45 4.57
C SER A 10 9.82 4.59 3.75
N HIS A 11 9.92 4.71 2.43
CA HIS A 11 8.76 4.87 1.56
C HIS A 11 7.94 3.59 1.42
N ASP A 12 6.64 3.73 1.10
CA ASP A 12 5.68 2.64 0.84
C ASP A 12 6.08 1.82 -0.41
N CYS A 13 7.04 0.92 -0.22
CA CYS A 13 7.63 0.07 -1.25
C CYS A 13 8.05 -1.28 -0.64
N PRO A 14 7.83 -2.42 -1.32
CA PRO A 14 8.23 -3.73 -0.81
C PRO A 14 9.73 -3.86 -0.59
N ASP A 15 10.53 -3.08 -1.32
CA ASP A 15 11.98 -3.25 -1.39
C ASP A 15 12.73 -2.70 -0.17
N ALA A 16 12.20 -1.71 0.56
CA ALA A 16 12.82 -1.09 1.75
C ALA A 16 14.36 -1.01 1.65
N CYS A 17 14.86 -0.32 0.59
CA CYS A 17 16.26 -0.38 0.17
C CYS A 17 17.24 0.07 1.25
N GLY A 18 18.35 -0.66 1.41
CA GLY A 18 19.54 -0.19 2.10
C GLY A 18 20.19 0.94 1.30
N ILE A 19 20.59 2.01 1.99
CA ILE A 19 21.08 3.25 1.37
C ILE A 19 22.38 3.70 2.03
N LEU A 20 23.35 4.11 1.21
CA LEU A 20 24.57 4.79 1.61
C LEU A 20 24.46 6.29 1.27
N VAL A 21 24.52 7.13 2.28
CA VAL A 21 24.47 8.59 2.13
C VAL A 21 25.86 9.19 2.37
N THR A 22 26.43 9.80 1.34
CA THR A 22 27.68 10.57 1.50
C THR A 22 27.33 11.97 2.00
N VAL A 23 27.90 12.31 3.14
CA VAL A 23 27.75 13.63 3.78
C VAL A 23 29.08 14.36 3.75
N GLN A 24 29.06 15.61 3.33
CA GLN A 24 30.20 16.51 3.33
C GLN A 24 29.80 17.84 4.01
N ASP A 25 30.53 18.19 5.05
CA ASP A 25 30.33 19.44 5.81
C ASP A 25 28.87 19.66 6.25
N GLY A 26 28.23 18.58 6.74
CA GLY A 26 26.85 18.56 7.24
C GLY A 26 25.76 18.37 6.16
N MET A 27 26.13 18.39 4.87
CA MET A 27 25.18 18.23 3.76
C MET A 27 25.30 16.87 3.09
N ALA A 28 24.17 16.23 2.80
CA ALA A 28 24.13 15.05 1.96
C ALA A 28 24.43 15.43 0.50
N THR A 29 25.49 14.84 -0.06
CA THR A 29 25.96 15.16 -1.42
C THR A 29 25.72 14.03 -2.42
N LYS A 30 25.48 12.80 -1.92
CA LYS A 30 25.21 11.62 -2.76
C LYS A 30 24.36 10.61 -2.00
N VAL A 31 23.40 10.00 -2.69
CA VAL A 31 22.61 8.85 -2.24
C VAL A 31 22.85 7.70 -3.18
N GLN A 32 23.17 6.52 -2.64
CA GLN A 32 23.45 5.28 -3.38
C GLN A 32 22.76 4.11 -2.70
N GLY A 33 22.44 3.06 -3.44
CA GLY A 33 22.07 1.77 -2.84
C GLY A 33 23.27 1.14 -2.15
N ASP A 34 23.00 0.40 -1.10
CA ASP A 34 24.03 -0.38 -0.40
C ASP A 34 24.32 -1.67 -1.20
N PRO A 35 25.55 -1.86 -1.72
CA PRO A 35 25.91 -3.06 -2.47
C PRO A 35 25.98 -4.32 -1.58
N ALA A 36 26.11 -4.16 -0.27
CA ALA A 36 26.13 -5.27 0.67
C ALA A 36 24.73 -5.83 0.95
N HIS A 37 23.67 -5.05 0.70
CA HIS A 37 22.31 -5.52 0.95
C HIS A 37 21.90 -6.63 -0.04
N PRO A 38 21.56 -7.86 0.42
CA PRO A 38 21.40 -9.04 -0.43
C PRO A 38 20.30 -8.93 -1.47
N VAL A 39 19.20 -8.21 -1.14
CA VAL A 39 18.05 -8.04 -2.03
C VAL A 39 18.24 -6.82 -2.93
N THR A 40 18.63 -5.67 -2.39
CA THR A 40 18.65 -4.41 -3.16
C THR A 40 19.95 -4.16 -3.93
N ARG A 41 21.03 -4.88 -3.60
CA ARG A 41 22.25 -5.07 -4.43
C ARG A 41 22.87 -3.79 -5.00
N GLY A 42 22.81 -2.69 -4.27
CA GLY A 42 23.54 -1.46 -4.61
C GLY A 42 22.92 -0.55 -5.65
N PHE A 43 21.71 -0.83 -6.16
CA PHE A 43 21.04 0.12 -7.02
C PHE A 43 19.78 0.72 -6.36
N LEU A 44 19.27 1.81 -6.89
CA LEU A 44 18.07 2.51 -6.42
C LEU A 44 17.09 2.68 -7.55
N CYS A 45 15.79 2.68 -7.23
CA CYS A 45 14.76 3.06 -8.19
C CYS A 45 14.91 4.54 -8.61
N ALA A 46 14.35 4.92 -9.76
CA ALA A 46 14.45 6.27 -10.31
C ALA A 46 13.97 7.37 -9.33
N LYS A 47 13.04 7.05 -8.42
CA LYS A 47 12.52 7.97 -7.41
C LYS A 47 13.57 8.31 -6.34
N VAL A 48 14.15 7.27 -5.73
CA VAL A 48 15.10 7.44 -4.62
C VAL A 48 16.51 7.82 -5.11
N ALA A 49 16.89 7.44 -6.32
CA ALA A 49 18.13 7.93 -6.93
C ALA A 49 18.21 9.47 -7.04
N LYS A 50 17.05 10.14 -7.04
CA LYS A 50 16.92 11.62 -7.06
C LYS A 50 16.43 12.19 -5.72
N TYR A 51 16.68 11.48 -4.62
CA TYR A 51 16.11 11.88 -3.33
C TYR A 51 16.63 13.22 -2.82
N LEU A 52 17.86 13.60 -3.17
CA LEU A 52 18.41 14.91 -2.79
C LEU A 52 17.66 16.09 -3.42
N ASP A 53 17.05 15.90 -4.61
CA ASP A 53 16.16 16.90 -5.21
C ASP A 53 14.92 17.15 -4.31
N ARG A 54 14.49 16.15 -3.55
CA ARG A 54 13.41 16.26 -2.57
C ARG A 54 13.91 16.89 -1.27
N VAL A 55 15.04 16.43 -0.73
CA VAL A 55 15.62 16.95 0.52
C VAL A 55 15.90 18.43 0.45
N TYR A 56 16.53 18.88 -0.63
CA TYR A 56 16.95 20.27 -0.84
C TYR A 56 16.03 21.05 -1.78
N SER A 57 14.80 20.57 -2.00
CA SER A 57 13.83 21.32 -2.79
C SER A 57 13.55 22.70 -2.19
N PRO A 58 13.52 23.76 -2.99
CA PRO A 58 13.14 25.10 -2.50
C PRO A 58 11.69 25.17 -2.03
N ASP A 59 10.85 24.20 -2.45
CA ASP A 59 9.43 24.14 -2.09
C ASP A 59 9.19 23.41 -0.75
N ARG A 60 10.26 22.99 -0.04
CA ARG A 60 10.13 22.37 1.28
C ARG A 60 9.51 23.33 2.30
N VAL A 61 8.55 22.83 3.06
CA VAL A 61 8.07 23.51 4.28
C VAL A 61 9.16 23.37 5.34
N LEU A 62 9.75 24.50 5.75
CA LEU A 62 10.90 24.54 6.67
C LEU A 62 10.57 25.13 8.04
N TYR A 63 9.38 25.70 8.23
CA TYR A 63 8.92 26.29 9.49
C TYR A 63 7.41 26.17 9.64
N PRO A 64 6.87 26.24 10.87
CA PRO A 64 5.43 26.21 11.10
C PRO A 64 4.73 27.42 10.50
N MET A 65 3.52 27.20 9.98
CA MET A 65 2.71 28.25 9.37
C MET A 65 1.26 28.18 9.84
N ARG A 66 0.65 29.34 10.02
CA ARG A 66 -0.78 29.51 10.31
C ARG A 66 -1.47 30.12 9.11
N ARG A 67 -2.66 29.64 8.79
CA ARG A 67 -3.53 30.25 7.78
C ARG A 67 -4.05 31.61 8.25
N VAL A 68 -3.99 32.62 7.38
CA VAL A 68 -4.48 34.00 7.63
C VAL A 68 -5.66 34.39 6.73
N ARG A 69 -6.07 33.51 5.80
CA ARG A 69 -7.26 33.70 4.95
C ARG A 69 -8.27 32.57 5.21
N ALA A 70 -9.52 32.78 4.83
CA ALA A 70 -10.53 31.73 4.87
C ALA A 70 -10.10 30.52 3.98
N LYS A 71 -10.59 29.32 4.31
CA LYS A 71 -10.47 28.13 3.47
C LYS A 71 -11.30 28.39 2.21
N GLU A 72 -10.65 28.60 1.10
CA GLU A 72 -11.28 28.79 -0.20
C GLU A 72 -10.71 27.75 -1.17
N PRO A 73 -11.52 27.23 -2.12
CA PRO A 73 -10.95 26.45 -3.22
C PRO A 73 -9.97 27.36 -3.97
N PRO A 74 -8.84 26.81 -4.44
CA PRO A 74 -7.88 27.59 -5.20
C PRO A 74 -8.60 28.24 -6.40
N PRO A 75 -8.35 29.53 -6.70
CA PRO A 75 -8.99 30.19 -7.81
C PRO A 75 -8.65 29.50 -9.13
N ASN A 76 -9.66 29.33 -9.97
CA ASN A 76 -9.57 28.64 -11.26
C ASN A 76 -8.25 28.95 -12.01
N GLY A 77 -7.37 27.97 -12.13
CA GLY A 77 -6.28 27.92 -13.10
C GLY A 77 -4.96 28.59 -12.72
N SER A 78 -4.79 29.11 -11.52
CA SER A 78 -3.47 29.56 -11.07
C SER A 78 -3.00 28.74 -9.88
N PRO A 79 -1.90 27.99 -10.00
CA PRO A 79 -1.15 27.64 -8.82
C PRO A 79 -0.65 28.96 -8.24
N SER A 80 -1.21 29.44 -7.16
CA SER A 80 -0.57 30.49 -6.39
C SER A 80 0.66 29.84 -5.74
N HIS A 81 1.73 29.72 -6.51
CA HIS A 81 3.06 29.36 -6.03
C HIS A 81 3.70 30.49 -5.21
N ASP A 82 2.91 31.47 -4.81
CA ASP A 82 3.37 32.43 -3.81
C ASP A 82 3.08 31.87 -2.42
N PRO A 83 4.08 31.22 -1.76
CA PRO A 83 3.94 30.70 -0.41
C PRO A 83 3.54 31.80 0.59
N SER A 84 3.71 33.08 0.23
CA SER A 84 3.39 34.22 1.07
C SER A 84 1.89 34.55 1.09
N SER A 85 1.11 34.13 0.09
CA SER A 85 -0.28 34.54 -0.04
C SER A 85 -1.26 33.67 0.71
N GLY A 86 -1.39 33.84 2.00
CA GLY A 86 -2.41 33.15 2.82
C GLY A 86 -1.84 32.39 4.02
N TRP A 87 -0.51 32.38 4.15
CA TRP A 87 0.20 31.79 5.26
C TRP A 87 1.03 32.82 6.02
N GLN A 88 1.04 32.71 7.34
CA GLN A 88 1.93 33.44 8.24
C GLN A 88 2.86 32.42 8.92
N ARG A 89 4.17 32.65 8.82
CA ARG A 89 5.13 31.91 9.65
C ARG A 89 4.87 32.19 11.11
N ILE A 90 4.86 31.15 11.94
CA ILE A 90 4.75 31.22 13.40
C ILE A 90 5.87 30.37 14.03
N SER A 91 6.07 30.51 15.34
CA SER A 91 6.99 29.62 16.05
C SER A 91 6.35 28.24 16.34
N TRP A 92 7.18 27.24 16.63
CA TRP A 92 6.69 25.95 17.13
C TRP A 92 5.88 26.09 18.40
N ASP A 93 6.31 26.97 19.33
CA ASP A 93 5.58 27.20 20.58
C ASP A 93 4.18 27.75 20.30
N GLU A 94 4.08 28.76 19.41
CA GLU A 94 2.76 29.30 19.03
C GLU A 94 1.90 28.22 18.34
N ALA A 95 2.47 27.43 17.43
CA ALA A 95 1.75 26.36 16.75
C ALA A 95 1.21 25.31 17.75
N LEU A 96 2.06 24.85 18.66
CA LEU A 96 1.70 23.86 19.67
C LEU A 96 0.66 24.40 20.66
N ASP A 97 0.75 25.69 21.06
CA ASP A 97 -0.24 26.35 21.91
C ASP A 97 -1.61 26.41 21.24
N ILE A 98 -1.67 26.81 19.97
CA ILE A 98 -2.92 26.85 19.20
C ILE A 98 -3.53 25.44 19.11
N ILE A 99 -2.73 24.43 18.72
CA ILE A 99 -3.22 23.05 18.58
C ILE A 99 -3.72 22.50 19.92
N ALA A 100 -2.94 22.67 21.00
CA ALA A 100 -3.31 22.19 22.32
C ALA A 100 -4.57 22.86 22.86
N ALA A 101 -4.70 24.18 22.70
CA ALA A 101 -5.88 24.94 23.11
C ALA A 101 -7.13 24.47 22.34
N ARG A 102 -7.02 24.30 21.00
CA ARG A 102 -8.13 23.80 20.17
C ARG A 102 -8.53 22.38 20.55
N PHE A 103 -7.57 21.48 20.76
CA PHE A 103 -7.87 20.10 21.18
C PHE A 103 -8.54 20.03 22.53
N LYS A 104 -8.07 20.82 23.52
CA LYS A 104 -8.70 20.93 24.84
C LYS A 104 -10.14 21.45 24.73
N SER A 105 -10.38 22.52 23.96
CA SER A 105 -11.72 23.08 23.75
C SER A 105 -12.66 22.08 23.07
N ILE A 106 -12.22 21.43 21.98
CA ILE A 106 -13.00 20.43 21.25
C ILE A 106 -13.32 19.23 22.15
N SER A 107 -12.33 18.76 22.91
CA SER A 107 -12.52 17.62 23.82
C SER A 107 -13.52 17.96 24.93
N ALA A 108 -13.53 19.21 25.45
CA ALA A 108 -14.45 19.65 26.48
C ALA A 108 -15.89 19.81 25.95
N GLU A 109 -16.05 20.27 24.71
CA GLU A 109 -17.36 20.55 24.11
C GLU A 109 -18.03 19.31 23.51
N PHE A 110 -17.23 18.50 22.75
CA PHE A 110 -17.74 17.39 21.92
C PHE A 110 -17.23 16.01 22.38
N GLY A 111 -16.27 15.97 23.30
CA GLY A 111 -15.53 14.74 23.61
C GLY A 111 -14.32 14.55 22.70
N SER A 112 -13.30 13.82 23.19
CA SER A 112 -12.02 13.67 22.47
C SER A 112 -12.14 12.89 21.15
N GLU A 113 -13.16 12.06 20.98
CA GLU A 113 -13.43 11.34 19.71
C GLU A 113 -13.88 12.29 18.57
N ALA A 114 -14.15 13.57 18.86
CA ALA A 114 -14.31 14.60 17.81
C ALA A 114 -12.97 14.99 17.12
N ILE A 115 -11.85 14.48 17.63
CA ILE A 115 -10.51 14.65 17.05
C ILE A 115 -10.15 13.37 16.31
N LEU A 116 -9.83 13.48 15.01
CA LEU A 116 -9.47 12.37 14.14
C LEU A 116 -8.01 12.51 13.66
N PRO A 117 -7.11 11.58 14.03
CA PRO A 117 -5.82 11.44 13.34
C PRO A 117 -6.01 10.81 11.97
N TYR A 118 -5.25 11.27 10.96
CA TYR A 118 -5.26 10.68 9.63
C TYR A 118 -3.84 10.48 9.12
N SER A 119 -3.40 9.23 9.00
CA SER A 119 -2.05 8.91 8.53
C SER A 119 -1.97 7.54 7.88
N TYR A 120 -1.19 7.41 6.80
CA TYR A 120 -0.84 6.12 6.20
C TYR A 120 0.24 6.25 5.13
N GLY A 121 1.29 5.40 5.20
CA GLY A 121 2.21 5.10 4.10
C GLY A 121 3.22 6.19 3.71
N GLY A 122 3.27 7.33 4.40
CA GLY A 122 4.27 8.37 4.17
C GLY A 122 5.64 8.01 4.74
N SER A 123 5.66 7.29 5.87
CA SER A 123 6.79 6.57 6.41
C SER A 123 6.35 5.19 6.88
N LEU A 124 7.11 4.15 6.53
CA LEU A 124 6.89 2.77 6.99
C LEU A 124 7.82 2.36 8.12
N GLY A 125 8.69 3.25 8.58
CA GLY A 125 9.52 3.01 9.76
C GLY A 125 8.66 2.82 11.02
N ALA A 126 9.11 1.98 11.94
CA ALA A 126 8.35 1.63 13.13
C ALA A 126 8.09 2.84 14.03
N LEU A 127 9.04 3.79 14.11
CA LEU A 127 8.92 4.96 14.96
C LEU A 127 8.07 6.06 14.31
N ASN A 128 8.44 6.51 13.11
CA ASN A 128 7.75 7.61 12.44
C ASN A 128 6.48 7.17 11.70
N GLY A 129 6.27 5.87 11.53
CA GLY A 129 5.04 5.29 10.98
C GLY A 129 3.92 5.15 12.01
N ALA A 130 4.26 4.61 13.20
CA ALA A 130 3.27 4.34 14.25
C ALA A 130 3.95 4.09 15.61
N SER A 131 4.09 5.12 16.44
CA SER A 131 4.66 5.03 17.79
C SER A 131 4.18 6.18 18.69
N MET A 132 4.91 7.27 18.78
CA MET A 132 4.61 8.43 19.61
C MET A 132 3.26 9.10 19.24
N ASP A 133 2.91 9.08 17.95
CA ASP A 133 1.60 9.51 17.46
C ASP A 133 0.47 8.68 18.08
N ARG A 134 0.64 7.34 18.12
CA ARG A 134 -0.32 6.43 18.73
C ARG A 134 -0.47 6.71 20.23
N ARG A 135 0.66 6.80 20.95
CA ARG A 135 0.66 7.15 22.37
C ARG A 135 -0.11 8.43 22.63
N PHE A 136 0.13 9.46 21.82
CA PHE A 136 -0.54 10.75 21.94
C PHE A 136 -2.06 10.64 21.77
N PHE A 137 -2.53 10.07 20.66
CA PHE A 137 -3.96 9.95 20.38
C PHE A 137 -4.66 8.95 21.29
N HIS A 138 -3.98 7.90 21.75
CA HIS A 138 -4.49 7.01 22.78
C HIS A 138 -4.69 7.75 24.10
N ARG A 139 -3.69 8.50 24.55
CA ARG A 139 -3.78 9.28 25.80
C ARG A 139 -4.84 10.37 25.74
N LEU A 140 -5.05 10.97 24.58
CA LEU A 140 -6.08 11.97 24.35
C LEU A 140 -7.49 11.34 24.36
N GLY A 141 -7.64 10.07 24.03
CA GLY A 141 -8.94 9.42 23.79
C GLY A 141 -9.57 9.81 22.45
N ALA A 142 -8.75 10.07 21.45
CA ALA A 142 -9.21 10.47 20.11
C ALA A 142 -9.85 9.29 19.34
N SER A 143 -10.60 9.59 18.28
CA SER A 143 -11.03 8.57 17.31
C SER A 143 -9.83 7.82 16.75
N GLN A 144 -10.02 6.54 16.41
CA GLN A 144 -9.01 5.71 15.77
C GLN A 144 -9.23 5.67 14.26
N LEU A 145 -8.15 5.51 13.49
CA LEU A 145 -8.19 5.37 12.06
C LEU A 145 -7.96 3.91 11.66
N GLU A 146 -8.92 3.29 10.98
CA GLU A 146 -8.74 2.00 10.32
C GLU A 146 -8.02 2.23 8.98
N ARG A 147 -6.80 1.71 8.86
CA ARG A 147 -5.90 1.97 7.73
C ARG A 147 -6.05 0.94 6.63
N THR A 148 -7.04 1.12 5.78
CA THR A 148 -7.52 0.10 4.83
C THR A 148 -7.30 0.44 3.36
N ILE A 149 -6.86 1.67 3.03
CA ILE A 149 -6.81 2.15 1.63
C ILE A 149 -5.82 1.37 0.74
N CYS A 150 -4.85 0.65 1.31
CA CYS A 150 -3.76 0.03 0.56
C CYS A 150 -3.83 -1.50 0.54
N SER A 151 -3.56 -2.19 1.65
CA SER A 151 -3.23 -3.63 1.68
C SER A 151 -4.29 -4.52 2.32
N ALA A 152 -5.24 -3.96 3.04
CA ALA A 152 -6.11 -4.71 3.96
C ALA A 152 -6.97 -5.81 3.28
N ALA A 153 -7.50 -5.59 2.08
CA ALA A 153 -8.26 -6.65 1.40
C ALA A 153 -7.37 -7.82 0.96
N GLY A 154 -6.18 -7.51 0.44
CA GLY A 154 -5.21 -8.54 0.07
C GLY A 154 -4.69 -9.30 1.29
N GLU A 155 -4.41 -8.61 2.39
CA GLU A 155 -3.99 -9.23 3.65
C GLU A 155 -5.10 -10.14 4.20
N ALA A 156 -6.34 -9.65 4.27
CA ALA A 156 -7.48 -10.46 4.72
C ALA A 156 -7.69 -11.71 3.86
N GLY A 157 -7.58 -11.59 2.53
CA GLY A 157 -7.66 -12.72 1.61
C GLY A 157 -6.54 -13.74 1.81
N LEU A 158 -5.30 -13.27 1.96
CA LEU A 158 -4.12 -14.10 2.21
C LEU A 158 -4.24 -14.83 3.55
N GLU A 159 -4.47 -14.09 4.63
CA GLU A 159 -4.53 -14.63 5.99
C GLU A 159 -5.71 -15.59 6.19
N SER A 160 -6.81 -15.40 5.46
CA SER A 160 -7.95 -16.35 5.50
C SER A 160 -7.63 -17.74 4.97
N VAL A 161 -6.49 -17.91 4.28
CA VAL A 161 -6.02 -19.23 3.76
C VAL A 161 -4.83 -19.74 4.54
N ILE A 162 -3.81 -18.90 4.76
CA ILE A 162 -2.52 -19.34 5.33
C ILE A 162 -2.24 -18.79 6.73
N GLY A 163 -3.12 -17.93 7.27
CA GLY A 163 -3.09 -17.46 8.65
C GLY A 163 -2.09 -16.32 8.94
N VAL A 164 -1.21 -15.98 8.01
CA VAL A 164 -0.13 -15.01 8.26
C VAL A 164 0.38 -14.37 6.97
N LYS A 165 0.97 -13.18 7.08
CA LYS A 165 1.62 -12.48 5.95
C LYS A 165 3.06 -12.96 5.75
N LEU A 166 3.21 -14.18 5.24
CA LEU A 166 4.48 -14.77 4.83
C LEU A 166 4.44 -15.13 3.34
N GLY A 167 5.60 -15.23 2.73
CA GLY A 167 5.72 -15.59 1.32
C GLY A 167 7.13 -16.03 0.94
N THR A 168 7.30 -16.42 -0.30
CA THR A 168 8.58 -16.81 -0.87
C THR A 168 9.57 -15.62 -0.85
N GLU A 169 10.79 -15.85 -0.40
CA GLU A 169 11.85 -14.83 -0.37
C GLU A 169 12.20 -14.38 -1.79
N PRO A 170 12.55 -13.09 -2.00
CA PRO A 170 12.96 -12.59 -3.32
C PRO A 170 14.09 -13.39 -3.95
N GLU A 171 15.09 -13.78 -3.14
CA GLU A 171 16.27 -14.53 -3.58
C GLU A 171 15.93 -15.89 -4.16
N GLN A 172 14.82 -16.49 -3.73
CA GLN A 172 14.39 -17.80 -4.22
C GLN A 172 13.83 -17.74 -5.65
N PHE A 173 13.34 -16.59 -6.11
CA PHE A 173 12.78 -16.45 -7.47
C PHE A 173 13.75 -16.86 -8.57
N ARG A 174 15.09 -16.75 -8.34
CA ARG A 174 16.12 -17.22 -9.30
C ARG A 174 16.07 -18.72 -9.59
N HIS A 175 15.45 -19.50 -8.71
CA HIS A 175 15.33 -20.96 -8.84
C HIS A 175 14.00 -21.38 -9.46
N SER A 176 13.08 -20.44 -9.70
CA SER A 176 11.78 -20.72 -10.29
C SER A 176 11.91 -21.07 -11.76
N ARG A 177 11.03 -21.95 -12.26
CA ARG A 177 10.91 -22.27 -13.69
C ARG A 177 9.65 -21.71 -14.34
N TYR A 178 8.65 -21.41 -13.52
CA TYR A 178 7.41 -20.78 -13.94
C TYR A 178 7.03 -19.67 -12.97
N ILE A 179 7.01 -18.45 -13.46
CA ILE A 179 6.78 -17.26 -12.66
C ILE A 179 5.51 -16.58 -13.16
N ILE A 180 4.50 -16.44 -12.32
CA ILE A 180 3.30 -15.65 -12.61
C ILE A 180 3.40 -14.31 -11.87
N ALA A 181 3.52 -13.21 -12.60
CA ALA A 181 3.32 -11.86 -12.07
C ALA A 181 1.83 -11.50 -12.20
N TRP A 182 1.07 -11.67 -11.12
CA TRP A 182 -0.37 -11.44 -11.09
C TRP A 182 -0.70 -10.10 -10.45
N ALA A 183 -1.28 -9.18 -11.22
CA ALA A 183 -1.53 -7.79 -10.83
C ALA A 183 -0.27 -7.10 -10.24
N ALA A 184 0.90 -7.45 -10.78
CA ALA A 184 2.20 -7.10 -10.26
C ALA A 184 3.09 -6.45 -11.32
N ASN A 185 3.21 -5.12 -11.29
CA ASN A 185 4.15 -4.38 -12.12
C ASN A 185 5.55 -4.37 -11.48
N ILE A 186 6.23 -5.51 -11.47
CA ILE A 186 7.51 -5.71 -10.78
C ILE A 186 8.57 -4.74 -11.28
N HIS A 187 8.73 -4.61 -12.60
CA HIS A 187 9.69 -3.71 -13.25
C HIS A 187 9.40 -2.22 -12.98
N GLY A 188 8.20 -1.87 -12.51
CA GLY A 188 7.81 -0.50 -12.13
C GLY A 188 7.83 -0.23 -10.62
N ASN A 189 7.44 -1.20 -9.81
CA ASN A 189 7.08 -0.99 -8.40
C ASN A 189 7.85 -1.87 -7.40
N ASN A 190 8.54 -2.93 -7.87
CA ASN A 190 9.31 -3.86 -7.03
C ASN A 190 10.62 -4.19 -7.77
N VAL A 191 11.35 -3.13 -8.09
CA VAL A 191 12.45 -3.20 -9.07
C VAL A 191 13.59 -4.12 -8.64
N HIS A 192 13.79 -4.34 -7.34
CA HIS A 192 14.86 -5.18 -6.83
C HIS A 192 14.53 -6.69 -6.89
N LEU A 193 13.26 -7.06 -7.08
CA LEU A 193 12.90 -8.43 -7.42
C LEU A 193 13.24 -8.77 -8.88
N TRP A 194 13.30 -7.78 -9.77
CA TRP A 194 13.51 -7.99 -11.20
C TRP A 194 14.81 -8.73 -11.55
N PRO A 195 15.99 -8.41 -10.96
CA PRO A 195 17.21 -9.17 -11.21
C PRO A 195 17.09 -10.67 -10.92
N PHE A 196 16.40 -11.07 -9.87
CA PHE A 196 16.19 -12.48 -9.55
C PHE A 196 15.30 -13.19 -10.59
N ILE A 197 14.31 -12.48 -11.14
CA ILE A 197 13.48 -12.97 -12.23
C ILE A 197 14.30 -13.13 -13.52
N GLU A 198 15.17 -12.16 -13.84
CA GLU A 198 16.07 -12.27 -14.99
C GLU A 198 17.07 -13.42 -14.85
N GLU A 199 17.61 -13.64 -13.65
CA GLU A 199 18.45 -14.81 -13.36
C GLU A 199 17.71 -16.13 -13.65
N ALA A 200 16.45 -16.25 -13.24
CA ALA A 200 15.60 -17.41 -13.54
C ALA A 200 15.36 -17.54 -15.08
N ARG A 201 15.02 -16.43 -15.74
CA ARG A 201 14.75 -16.43 -17.17
C ARG A 201 15.98 -16.82 -18.02
N HIS A 202 17.18 -16.39 -17.62
CA HIS A 202 18.42 -16.85 -18.24
C HIS A 202 18.64 -18.37 -18.09
N GLN A 203 18.01 -18.99 -17.08
CA GLN A 203 17.99 -20.45 -16.89
C GLN A 203 16.79 -21.14 -17.56
N GLY A 204 16.02 -20.42 -18.37
CA GLY A 204 14.89 -20.94 -19.12
C GLY A 204 13.54 -20.85 -18.40
N ALA A 205 13.42 -20.10 -17.32
CA ALA A 205 12.13 -19.86 -16.68
C ALA A 205 11.19 -19.04 -17.57
N LYS A 206 9.90 -19.36 -17.52
CA LYS A 206 8.85 -18.63 -18.23
C LYS A 206 8.21 -17.60 -17.32
N LEU A 207 8.14 -16.33 -17.77
CA LEU A 207 7.42 -15.25 -17.12
C LEU A 207 6.04 -15.05 -17.75
N VAL A 208 4.99 -15.29 -16.98
CA VAL A 208 3.60 -15.00 -17.35
C VAL A 208 3.13 -13.76 -16.58
N VAL A 209 2.46 -12.83 -17.24
CA VAL A 209 1.87 -11.65 -16.60
C VAL A 209 0.36 -11.64 -16.80
N ILE A 210 -0.37 -11.52 -15.69
CA ILE A 210 -1.84 -11.39 -15.65
C ILE A 210 -2.14 -9.99 -15.11
N ASP A 211 -2.64 -9.10 -15.97
CA ASP A 211 -2.91 -7.70 -15.60
C ASP A 211 -3.87 -7.07 -16.63
N PRO A 212 -4.88 -6.29 -16.24
CA PRO A 212 -5.78 -5.59 -17.17
C PRO A 212 -5.07 -4.48 -17.98
N TYR A 213 -3.92 -4.02 -17.49
CA TYR A 213 -3.09 -2.99 -18.12
C TYR A 213 -1.75 -3.58 -18.56
N ARG A 214 -1.30 -3.24 -19.77
CA ARG A 214 0.01 -3.67 -20.28
C ARG A 214 1.14 -2.88 -19.60
N THR A 215 1.50 -3.31 -18.40
CA THR A 215 2.55 -2.72 -17.56
C THR A 215 3.95 -2.89 -18.18
N ARG A 216 4.96 -2.25 -17.56
CA ARG A 216 6.38 -2.49 -17.95
C ARG A 216 6.77 -3.96 -17.82
N THR A 217 6.26 -4.64 -16.78
CA THR A 217 6.48 -6.09 -16.60
C THR A 217 5.79 -6.89 -17.69
N ALA A 218 4.57 -6.53 -18.07
CA ALA A 218 3.84 -7.19 -19.16
C ALA A 218 4.53 -7.00 -20.53
N ALA A 219 5.21 -5.88 -20.74
CA ALA A 219 6.00 -5.63 -21.94
C ALA A 219 7.24 -6.55 -22.07
N CYS A 220 7.73 -7.08 -20.93
CA CYS A 220 8.89 -8.00 -20.87
C CYS A 220 8.47 -9.48 -20.71
N ALA A 221 7.16 -9.78 -20.62
CA ALA A 221 6.65 -11.12 -20.38
C ALA A 221 6.82 -12.05 -21.60
N ASP A 222 7.02 -13.33 -21.34
CA ASP A 222 6.97 -14.38 -22.36
C ASP A 222 5.53 -14.68 -22.78
N TRP A 223 4.59 -14.44 -21.84
CA TRP A 223 3.16 -14.56 -22.10
C TRP A 223 2.37 -13.52 -21.28
N TYR A 224 1.68 -12.62 -21.94
CA TYR A 224 0.79 -11.63 -21.33
C TYR A 224 -0.66 -12.03 -21.51
N LEU A 225 -1.40 -12.11 -20.40
CA LEU A 225 -2.82 -12.41 -20.33
C LEU A 225 -3.57 -11.16 -19.84
N PRO A 226 -4.13 -10.39 -20.76
CA PRO A 226 -4.93 -9.22 -20.40
C PRO A 226 -6.29 -9.66 -19.86
N ILE A 227 -6.46 -9.57 -18.54
CA ILE A 227 -7.69 -9.94 -17.83
C ILE A 227 -8.68 -8.77 -17.77
N ASN A 228 -9.98 -9.03 -17.80
CA ASN A 228 -10.98 -8.02 -17.47
C ASN A 228 -10.87 -7.60 -16.00
N PRO A 229 -10.99 -6.29 -15.69
CA PRO A 229 -10.87 -5.82 -14.30
C PRO A 229 -11.80 -6.53 -13.32
N GLY A 230 -11.27 -6.93 -12.16
CA GLY A 230 -12.03 -7.51 -11.05
C GLY A 230 -12.52 -8.95 -11.28
N THR A 231 -11.98 -9.68 -12.27
CA THR A 231 -12.39 -11.08 -12.56
C THR A 231 -11.34 -12.13 -12.15
N ASP A 232 -10.38 -11.73 -11.33
CA ASP A 232 -9.24 -12.55 -10.91
C ASP A 232 -9.67 -13.82 -10.14
N ALA A 233 -10.69 -13.71 -9.27
CA ALA A 233 -11.22 -14.87 -8.55
C ALA A 233 -11.81 -15.92 -9.53
N ALA A 234 -12.47 -15.48 -10.59
CA ALA A 234 -13.01 -16.37 -11.61
C ALA A 234 -11.88 -17.09 -12.36
N LEU A 235 -10.80 -16.38 -12.72
CA LEU A 235 -9.64 -17.01 -13.37
C LEU A 235 -8.97 -18.05 -12.46
N ALA A 236 -8.73 -17.72 -11.20
CA ALA A 236 -8.12 -18.65 -10.25
C ALA A 236 -9.00 -19.91 -10.04
N LEU A 237 -10.32 -19.75 -9.92
CA LEU A 237 -11.26 -20.87 -9.84
C LEU A 237 -11.30 -21.70 -11.13
N GLY A 238 -11.20 -21.06 -12.30
CA GLY A 238 -11.06 -21.76 -13.59
C GLY A 238 -9.77 -22.59 -13.68
N MET A 239 -8.66 -22.07 -13.17
CA MET A 239 -7.42 -22.82 -13.05
C MET A 239 -7.59 -24.01 -12.10
N MET A 240 -8.23 -23.81 -10.94
CA MET A 240 -8.51 -24.91 -9.99
C MET A 240 -9.43 -25.97 -10.58
N HIS A 241 -10.43 -25.58 -11.37
CA HIS A 241 -11.28 -26.52 -12.11
C HIS A 241 -10.44 -27.48 -12.95
N VAL A 242 -9.52 -26.96 -13.75
CA VAL A 242 -8.62 -27.77 -14.60
C VAL A 242 -7.68 -28.62 -13.76
N ILE A 243 -7.01 -28.02 -12.77
CA ILE A 243 -6.04 -28.69 -11.90
C ILE A 243 -6.68 -29.88 -11.17
N ILE A 244 -7.90 -29.69 -10.66
CA ILE A 244 -8.61 -30.72 -9.89
C ILE A 244 -9.13 -31.84 -10.81
N ASN A 245 -9.77 -31.49 -11.94
CA ASN A 245 -10.36 -32.47 -12.83
C ASN A 245 -9.30 -33.32 -13.55
N GLU A 246 -8.15 -32.73 -13.86
CA GLU A 246 -7.03 -33.45 -14.48
C GLU A 246 -6.08 -34.08 -13.46
N LYS A 247 -6.40 -33.99 -12.15
CA LYS A 247 -5.59 -34.52 -11.05
C LYS A 247 -4.15 -34.03 -11.04
N LEU A 248 -3.95 -32.76 -11.36
CA LEU A 248 -2.64 -32.09 -11.37
C LEU A 248 -2.29 -31.50 -9.99
N TYR A 249 -3.14 -31.65 -8.99
CA TYR A 249 -2.89 -31.21 -7.62
C TYR A 249 -1.97 -32.22 -6.88
N ASP A 250 -1.27 -31.74 -5.85
CA ASP A 250 -0.44 -32.59 -4.98
C ASP A 250 -1.33 -33.28 -3.92
N ALA A 251 -1.71 -34.53 -4.16
CA ALA A 251 -2.65 -35.27 -3.31
C ALA A 251 -2.13 -35.43 -1.87
N ASP A 252 -0.83 -35.69 -1.67
CA ASP A 252 -0.23 -35.88 -0.34
C ASP A 252 -0.23 -34.52 0.43
N TYR A 253 0.13 -33.44 -0.22
CA TYR A 253 0.12 -32.10 0.40
C TYR A 253 -1.30 -31.67 0.78
N VAL A 254 -2.25 -31.86 -0.13
CA VAL A 254 -3.67 -31.51 0.09
C VAL A 254 -4.23 -32.30 1.28
N GLU A 255 -4.03 -33.59 1.34
CA GLU A 255 -4.54 -34.44 2.41
C GLU A 255 -3.96 -34.07 3.79
N ARG A 256 -2.65 -33.83 3.84
CA ARG A 256 -1.97 -33.57 5.11
C ARG A 256 -2.18 -32.16 5.61
N TYR A 257 -2.14 -31.14 4.72
CA TYR A 257 -1.92 -29.75 5.08
C TYR A 257 -3.03 -28.79 4.69
N THR A 258 -4.16 -29.29 4.14
CA THR A 258 -5.33 -28.45 3.83
C THR A 258 -6.60 -28.96 4.48
N ILE A 259 -7.61 -28.10 4.62
CA ILE A 259 -8.98 -28.45 4.95
C ILE A 259 -9.94 -27.84 3.94
N GLY A 260 -11.11 -28.45 3.72
CA GLY A 260 -12.15 -27.95 2.81
C GLY A 260 -11.86 -28.22 1.34
N PHE A 261 -11.04 -29.22 1.02
CA PHE A 261 -10.73 -29.51 -0.40
C PHE A 261 -11.93 -30.08 -1.16
N ASP A 262 -12.83 -30.83 -0.51
CA ASP A 262 -14.03 -31.34 -1.17
C ASP A 262 -15.04 -30.26 -1.46
N GLU A 263 -15.19 -29.27 -0.57
CA GLU A 263 -16.01 -28.08 -0.78
C GLU A 263 -15.43 -27.22 -1.91
N LEU A 264 -14.11 -27.02 -1.93
CA LEU A 264 -13.45 -26.34 -3.03
C LEU A 264 -13.61 -27.07 -4.36
N ARG A 265 -13.49 -28.42 -4.36
CA ARG A 265 -13.69 -29.25 -5.54
C ARG A 265 -15.11 -29.10 -6.08
N ALA A 266 -16.11 -29.13 -5.22
CA ALA A 266 -17.51 -28.94 -5.61
C ALA A 266 -17.72 -27.53 -6.19
N LYS A 267 -17.19 -26.50 -5.53
CA LYS A 267 -17.29 -25.10 -5.99
C LYS A 267 -16.58 -24.88 -7.33
N ALA A 268 -15.41 -25.46 -7.53
CA ALA A 268 -14.65 -25.33 -8.78
C ALA A 268 -15.40 -25.89 -10.00
N GLN A 269 -16.34 -26.83 -9.83
CA GLN A 269 -17.16 -27.32 -10.95
C GLN A 269 -18.08 -26.26 -11.56
N GLU A 270 -18.39 -25.21 -10.82
CA GLU A 270 -19.18 -24.06 -11.32
C GLU A 270 -18.39 -23.17 -12.29
N TYR A 271 -17.07 -23.37 -12.40
CA TYR A 271 -16.12 -22.49 -13.13
C TYR A 271 -15.40 -23.22 -14.28
N PRO A 272 -16.11 -23.87 -15.22
CA PRO A 272 -15.45 -24.45 -16.38
C PRO A 272 -14.81 -23.34 -17.24
N PRO A 273 -13.71 -23.64 -17.95
CA PRO A 273 -12.94 -22.65 -18.71
C PRO A 273 -13.77 -21.80 -19.67
N GLU A 274 -14.81 -22.38 -20.28
CA GLU A 274 -15.71 -21.69 -21.23
C GLU A 274 -16.53 -20.61 -20.53
N ARG A 275 -17.01 -20.86 -19.31
CA ARG A 275 -17.74 -19.89 -18.50
C ARG A 275 -16.81 -18.81 -17.97
N VAL A 276 -15.63 -19.18 -17.48
CA VAL A 276 -14.61 -18.26 -16.99
C VAL A 276 -14.11 -17.33 -18.09
N SER A 277 -13.97 -17.83 -19.32
CA SER A 277 -13.60 -17.05 -20.49
C SER A 277 -14.57 -15.88 -20.74
N GLN A 278 -15.88 -16.07 -20.53
CA GLN A 278 -16.90 -15.02 -20.69
C GLN A 278 -16.73 -13.87 -19.68
N TRP A 279 -16.25 -14.16 -18.46
CA TRP A 279 -16.00 -13.14 -17.45
C TRP A 279 -14.65 -12.46 -17.64
N THR A 280 -13.61 -13.26 -17.84
CA THR A 280 -12.21 -12.77 -17.80
C THR A 280 -11.73 -12.16 -19.11
N GLY A 281 -12.37 -12.50 -20.24
CA GLY A 281 -11.89 -12.16 -21.57
C GLY A 281 -10.71 -13.01 -22.05
N ILE A 282 -10.19 -13.92 -21.21
CA ILE A 282 -9.11 -14.87 -21.55
C ILE A 282 -9.76 -16.10 -22.21
N SER A 283 -9.17 -16.60 -23.31
CA SER A 283 -9.75 -17.76 -24.00
C SER A 283 -9.75 -19.02 -23.12
N ALA A 284 -10.76 -19.89 -23.26
CA ALA A 284 -10.83 -21.16 -22.54
C ALA A 284 -9.56 -22.01 -22.76
N VAL A 285 -9.00 -21.98 -23.97
CA VAL A 285 -7.75 -22.69 -24.30
C VAL A 285 -6.57 -22.13 -23.49
N ASP A 286 -6.49 -20.81 -23.34
CA ASP A 286 -5.44 -20.15 -22.57
C ASP A 286 -5.59 -20.42 -21.08
N ILE A 287 -6.82 -20.47 -20.54
CA ILE A 287 -7.10 -20.84 -19.14
C ILE A 287 -6.61 -22.26 -18.85
N VAL A 288 -6.96 -23.21 -19.71
CA VAL A 288 -6.51 -24.61 -19.59
C VAL A 288 -4.98 -24.70 -19.66
N LYS A 289 -4.37 -24.01 -20.63
CA LYS A 289 -2.91 -23.98 -20.80
C LYS A 289 -2.22 -23.37 -19.57
N LEU A 290 -2.72 -22.24 -19.04
CA LEU A 290 -2.18 -21.60 -17.84
C LEU A 290 -2.22 -22.52 -16.63
N ALA A 291 -3.35 -23.17 -16.40
CA ALA A 291 -3.54 -24.10 -15.29
C ALA A 291 -2.59 -25.30 -15.37
N ARG A 292 -2.48 -25.92 -16.55
CA ARG A 292 -1.58 -27.08 -16.78
C ARG A 292 -0.11 -26.68 -16.60
N GLU A 293 0.33 -25.59 -17.28
CA GLU A 293 1.72 -25.13 -17.17
C GLU A 293 2.09 -24.79 -15.73
N TYR A 294 1.23 -24.04 -15.00
CA TYR A 294 1.48 -23.70 -13.61
C TYR A 294 1.61 -24.94 -12.70
N ALA A 295 0.74 -25.94 -12.88
CA ALA A 295 0.72 -27.12 -12.02
C ALA A 295 1.87 -28.10 -12.32
N THR A 296 2.38 -28.13 -13.57
CA THR A 296 3.33 -29.17 -14.01
C THR A 296 4.76 -28.66 -14.22
N THR A 297 4.96 -27.32 -14.38
CA THR A 297 6.30 -26.74 -14.53
C THR A 297 6.82 -26.31 -13.15
N ARG A 298 7.77 -27.06 -12.62
CA ARG A 298 8.22 -26.92 -11.22
C ARG A 298 9.70 -26.52 -11.14
N PRO A 299 10.11 -25.66 -10.16
CA PRO A 299 9.29 -24.92 -9.20
C PRO A 299 8.45 -23.82 -9.86
N SER A 300 7.23 -23.59 -9.35
CA SER A 300 6.36 -22.51 -9.82
C SER A 300 6.05 -21.52 -8.68
N VAL A 301 6.13 -20.21 -8.98
CA VAL A 301 5.87 -19.14 -8.00
C VAL A 301 4.90 -18.11 -8.55
N ILE A 302 4.06 -17.57 -7.66
CA ILE A 302 3.19 -16.43 -7.96
C ILE A 302 3.71 -15.20 -7.23
N ARG A 303 4.14 -14.17 -7.98
CA ARG A 303 4.29 -12.83 -7.43
C ARG A 303 2.94 -12.12 -7.52
N LEU A 304 2.21 -12.13 -6.45
CA LEU A 304 0.95 -11.40 -6.29
C LEU A 304 1.25 -10.00 -5.77
N ASN A 305 0.52 -8.98 -6.23
CA ASN A 305 0.68 -7.64 -5.69
C ASN A 305 -0.70 -6.97 -5.51
N TYR A 306 -0.70 -5.84 -4.83
CA TYR A 306 -1.91 -5.13 -4.39
C TYR A 306 -2.76 -4.53 -5.52
N GLY A 307 -2.41 -4.74 -6.79
CA GLY A 307 -3.29 -4.46 -7.94
C GLY A 307 -4.57 -5.28 -7.91
N ILE A 308 -4.49 -6.55 -7.50
CA ILE A 308 -5.62 -7.50 -7.48
C ILE A 308 -6.75 -7.05 -6.53
N GLN A 309 -6.40 -6.41 -5.42
CA GLN A 309 -7.36 -6.05 -4.37
C GLN A 309 -8.06 -4.71 -4.58
N ARG A 310 -7.77 -3.98 -5.67
CA ARG A 310 -8.31 -2.63 -5.94
C ARG A 310 -9.75 -2.64 -6.45
N GLY A 311 -10.40 -3.79 -6.50
CA GLY A 311 -11.80 -3.99 -6.86
C GLY A 311 -12.65 -4.44 -5.69
N GLU A 312 -13.98 -4.43 -5.85
CA GLU A 312 -14.94 -4.84 -4.82
C GLU A 312 -14.72 -6.28 -4.33
N GLY A 313 -14.35 -7.20 -5.22
CA GLY A 313 -14.06 -8.61 -4.91
C GLY A 313 -12.57 -8.89 -4.62
N GLY A 314 -11.81 -7.87 -4.18
CA GLY A 314 -10.35 -7.96 -4.06
C GLY A 314 -9.85 -8.94 -3.00
N GLY A 315 -10.57 -9.08 -1.90
CA GLY A 315 -10.25 -10.04 -0.85
C GLY A 315 -10.44 -11.49 -1.31
N MET A 316 -11.60 -11.80 -1.89
CA MET A 316 -11.87 -13.13 -2.45
C MET A 316 -10.96 -13.47 -3.63
N ALA A 317 -10.57 -12.47 -4.45
CA ALA A 317 -9.60 -12.68 -5.53
C ALA A 317 -8.21 -13.08 -4.97
N THR A 318 -7.73 -12.37 -3.96
CA THR A 318 -6.47 -12.71 -3.29
C THR A 318 -6.56 -14.09 -2.63
N ARG A 319 -7.67 -14.37 -1.96
CA ARG A 319 -7.94 -15.68 -1.34
C ARG A 319 -7.88 -16.82 -2.37
N ALA A 320 -8.53 -16.64 -3.52
CA ALA A 320 -8.52 -17.65 -4.60
C ALA A 320 -7.10 -17.93 -5.12
N VAL A 321 -6.32 -16.87 -5.40
CA VAL A 321 -4.94 -17.02 -5.89
C VAL A 321 -4.06 -17.69 -4.83
N THR A 322 -4.26 -17.37 -3.54
CA THR A 322 -3.49 -17.95 -2.43
C THR A 322 -3.74 -19.47 -2.27
N MET A 323 -4.88 -19.98 -2.70
CA MET A 323 -5.16 -21.43 -2.67
C MET A 323 -4.37 -22.23 -3.72
N LEU A 324 -3.97 -21.62 -4.83
CA LEU A 324 -3.24 -22.29 -5.92
C LEU A 324 -1.97 -22.99 -5.44
N PRO A 325 -1.02 -22.36 -4.73
CA PRO A 325 0.15 -23.03 -4.20
C PRO A 325 -0.17 -24.07 -3.12
N CYS A 326 -1.30 -23.94 -2.42
CA CYS A 326 -1.74 -24.93 -1.43
C CYS A 326 -2.23 -26.23 -2.09
N ILE A 327 -2.95 -26.14 -3.20
CA ILE A 327 -3.41 -27.36 -3.89
C ILE A 327 -2.32 -28.01 -4.75
N THR A 328 -1.39 -27.22 -5.32
CA THR A 328 -0.29 -27.78 -6.13
C THR A 328 0.92 -28.21 -5.30
N GLY A 329 0.95 -27.90 -3.99
CA GLY A 329 2.10 -28.19 -3.11
C GLY A 329 3.37 -27.42 -3.48
N SER A 330 3.26 -26.29 -4.22
CA SER A 330 4.44 -25.53 -4.65
C SER A 330 5.20 -24.86 -3.49
N TRP A 331 4.60 -24.78 -2.31
CA TRP A 331 5.27 -24.33 -1.08
C TRP A 331 6.42 -25.25 -0.62
N LYS A 332 6.50 -26.50 -1.13
CA LYS A 332 7.57 -27.45 -0.77
C LYS A 332 8.92 -27.17 -1.43
N GLU A 333 8.96 -26.29 -2.43
CA GLU A 333 10.09 -26.16 -3.33
C GLU A 333 10.77 -24.79 -3.20
N VAL A 334 12.09 -24.79 -3.18
CA VAL A 334 12.87 -23.55 -3.33
C VAL A 334 12.52 -22.91 -4.68
N GLY A 335 12.07 -21.66 -4.64
CA GLY A 335 11.57 -20.96 -5.83
C GLY A 335 10.10 -21.25 -6.17
N GLY A 336 9.38 -21.97 -5.29
CA GLY A 336 7.93 -22.18 -5.38
C GLY A 336 7.12 -21.29 -4.44
N GLY A 337 5.80 -21.48 -4.43
CA GLY A 337 4.88 -20.79 -3.52
C GLY A 337 4.29 -19.49 -4.06
N LEU A 338 4.14 -18.51 -3.16
CA LEU A 338 3.54 -17.20 -3.46
C LEU A 338 4.22 -16.11 -2.63
N GLN A 339 4.31 -14.90 -3.17
CA GLN A 339 4.69 -13.71 -2.43
C GLN A 339 3.68 -12.58 -2.69
N LEU A 340 2.94 -12.17 -1.64
CA LEU A 340 2.20 -10.91 -1.57
C LEU A 340 2.89 -9.97 -0.59
N SER A 341 3.07 -10.41 0.65
CA SER A 341 3.73 -9.67 1.73
C SER A 341 4.58 -10.61 2.59
N THR A 342 5.65 -10.06 3.17
CA THR A 342 6.52 -10.73 4.15
C THR A 342 6.42 -10.08 5.53
N SER A 343 5.56 -9.06 5.70
CA SER A 343 5.55 -8.19 6.89
C SER A 343 5.15 -8.90 8.19
N GLY A 344 4.44 -10.04 8.11
CA GLY A 344 4.06 -10.83 9.28
C GLY A 344 5.22 -11.52 9.99
N ALA A 345 6.41 -11.55 9.38
CA ALA A 345 7.59 -12.13 9.99
C ALA A 345 8.21 -11.26 11.09
N TYR A 346 8.00 -9.96 11.04
CA TYR A 346 8.74 -9.05 11.92
C TYR A 346 8.16 -8.96 13.34
N ASP A 347 6.87 -9.08 13.52
CA ASP A 347 6.13 -9.08 14.79
C ASP A 347 6.83 -8.34 15.94
N LEU A 348 7.15 -7.05 15.70
CA LEU A 348 7.74 -6.14 16.68
C LEU A 348 6.78 -5.95 17.86
N ASN A 349 7.30 -5.60 19.04
CA ASN A 349 6.47 -5.31 20.22
C ASN A 349 5.70 -3.99 20.06
N ARG A 350 4.72 -4.00 19.13
CA ARG A 350 3.90 -2.82 18.83
C ARG A 350 3.04 -2.38 20.02
N ALA A 351 2.56 -3.32 20.83
CA ALA A 351 1.74 -2.99 22.00
C ALA A 351 2.53 -2.12 23.00
N ALA A 352 3.79 -2.46 23.27
CA ALA A 352 4.65 -1.63 24.13
C ALA A 352 5.04 -0.32 23.44
N LEU A 353 5.25 -0.35 22.12
CA LEU A 353 5.60 0.85 21.35
C LEU A 353 4.45 1.87 21.24
N GLU A 354 3.22 1.41 21.09
CA GLU A 354 2.04 2.24 20.82
C GLU A 354 1.21 2.57 22.09
N CYS A 355 1.41 1.85 23.20
CA CYS A 355 0.72 2.03 24.49
C CYS A 355 -0.82 2.10 24.39
N PRO A 356 -1.52 1.08 23.85
CA PRO A 356 -2.98 1.11 23.67
C PRO A 356 -3.78 1.21 25.00
N ASP A 357 -3.17 0.83 26.13
CA ASP A 357 -3.78 0.97 27.46
C ASP A 357 -4.09 2.42 27.85
N LEU A 358 -3.37 3.38 27.27
CA LEU A 358 -3.66 4.81 27.47
C LEU A 358 -5.07 5.16 26.99
N MET A 359 -5.55 4.55 25.91
CA MET A 359 -6.91 4.72 25.39
C MET A 359 -7.96 4.25 26.40
N ARG A 360 -7.73 3.06 26.98
CA ARG A 360 -8.64 2.51 28.00
C ARG A 360 -8.67 3.39 29.25
N LYS A 361 -7.52 3.94 29.67
CA LYS A 361 -7.46 4.90 30.79
C LYS A 361 -8.18 6.20 30.46
N ALA A 362 -8.11 6.70 29.24
CA ALA A 362 -8.73 7.96 28.82
C ALA A 362 -10.26 7.86 28.69
N LEU A 363 -10.79 6.78 28.10
CA LEU A 363 -12.21 6.64 27.77
C LEU A 363 -12.98 5.61 28.61
N GLY A 364 -12.30 4.67 29.28
CA GLY A 364 -12.92 3.51 29.94
C GLY A 364 -13.52 2.47 28.98
N ARG A 365 -13.40 2.69 27.67
CA ARG A 365 -13.91 1.83 26.58
C ARG A 365 -13.04 1.96 25.34
N PRO A 366 -13.20 1.09 24.32
CA PRO A 366 -12.62 1.32 23.01
C PRO A 366 -13.13 2.63 22.39
N ALA A 367 -12.25 3.34 21.68
CA ALA A 367 -12.63 4.53 20.93
C ALA A 367 -13.37 4.16 19.64
N ARG A 368 -14.12 5.13 19.12
CA ARG A 368 -14.70 5.05 17.78
C ARG A 368 -13.58 4.86 16.74
N THR A 369 -13.79 3.93 15.83
CA THR A 369 -12.90 3.71 14.67
C THR A 369 -13.56 4.26 13.41
N VAL A 370 -12.79 5.00 12.61
CA VAL A 370 -13.20 5.57 11.33
C VAL A 370 -12.40 4.91 10.23
N ASN A 371 -13.08 4.37 9.21
CA ASN A 371 -12.38 3.82 8.04
C ASN A 371 -11.84 4.96 7.17
N MET A 372 -10.54 4.90 6.85
CA MET A 372 -9.88 5.99 6.13
C MET A 372 -10.38 6.18 4.69
N VAL A 373 -10.96 5.14 4.08
CA VAL A 373 -11.53 5.18 2.72
C VAL A 373 -12.79 6.05 2.69
N GLU A 374 -13.56 6.06 3.76
CA GLU A 374 -14.79 6.83 3.91
C GLU A 374 -14.59 8.24 4.49
N LEU A 375 -13.37 8.80 4.43
CA LEU A 375 -13.05 10.10 5.04
C LEU A 375 -14.06 11.20 4.66
N GLY A 376 -14.37 11.32 3.37
CA GLY A 376 -15.32 12.34 2.89
C GLY A 376 -16.69 12.21 3.56
N LYS A 377 -17.26 11.01 3.54
CA LYS A 377 -18.52 10.70 4.22
C LYS A 377 -18.45 11.01 5.71
N MET A 378 -17.38 10.54 6.40
CA MET A 378 -17.25 10.71 7.85
C MET A 378 -17.14 12.17 8.28
N LEU A 379 -16.37 12.97 7.54
CA LEU A 379 -16.29 14.41 7.79
C LEU A 379 -17.66 15.12 7.65
N ASN A 380 -18.50 14.68 6.72
CA ASN A 380 -19.76 15.34 6.40
C ASN A 380 -20.97 14.82 7.17
N THR A 381 -20.94 13.60 7.70
CA THR A 381 -22.14 12.94 8.22
C THR A 381 -22.05 12.42 9.66
N LEU A 382 -20.86 12.36 10.27
CA LEU A 382 -20.75 11.95 11.66
C LEU A 382 -21.32 13.03 12.58
N GLU A 383 -22.18 12.62 13.54
CA GLU A 383 -22.87 13.51 14.47
C GLU A 383 -22.54 13.27 15.94
N ASN A 384 -22.19 12.03 16.34
CA ASN A 384 -22.05 11.65 17.75
C ASN A 384 -20.67 11.03 18.07
N PRO A 385 -19.65 11.83 18.36
CA PRO A 385 -19.54 13.27 18.12
C PRO A 385 -19.20 13.56 16.63
N PRO A 386 -19.48 14.77 16.12
CA PRO A 386 -18.98 15.16 14.79
C PRO A 386 -17.45 15.29 14.82
N VAL A 387 -16.80 15.11 13.65
CA VAL A 387 -15.36 15.41 13.54
C VAL A 387 -15.20 16.93 13.56
N LYS A 388 -14.48 17.47 14.54
CA LYS A 388 -14.19 18.89 14.74
C LYS A 388 -12.72 19.25 14.59
N ALA A 389 -11.83 18.24 14.69
CA ALA A 389 -10.43 18.41 14.35
C ALA A 389 -9.91 17.22 13.54
N LEU A 390 -9.06 17.52 12.57
CA LEU A 390 -8.36 16.56 11.75
C LEU A 390 -6.84 16.84 11.83
N PHE A 391 -6.05 15.84 12.25
CA PHE A 391 -4.60 15.94 12.24
C PHE A 391 -4.03 14.99 11.18
N VAL A 392 -3.52 15.53 10.10
CA VAL A 392 -2.97 14.77 8.97
C VAL A 392 -1.44 14.73 9.04
N TYR A 393 -0.86 13.56 8.93
CA TYR A 393 0.58 13.32 8.84
C TYR A 393 0.85 12.05 8.04
N ASN A 394 2.01 11.90 7.42
CA ASN A 394 2.32 10.76 6.55
C ASN A 394 1.27 10.50 5.46
N SER A 395 0.48 11.47 5.06
CA SER A 395 -0.62 11.28 4.11
C SER A 395 -1.05 12.58 3.43
N ASN A 396 -1.63 12.45 2.23
CA ASN A 396 -2.23 13.55 1.48
C ASN A 396 -3.66 13.16 1.06
N PRO A 397 -4.63 13.12 2.00
CA PRO A 397 -5.98 12.61 1.73
C PRO A 397 -6.72 13.35 0.62
N ALA A 398 -6.53 14.65 0.45
CA ALA A 398 -7.14 15.41 -0.65
C ALA A 398 -6.71 14.87 -2.04
N ALA A 399 -5.51 14.27 -2.15
CA ALA A 399 -5.07 13.64 -3.39
C ALA A 399 -5.43 12.15 -3.47
N VAL A 400 -5.35 11.39 -2.36
CA VAL A 400 -5.36 9.92 -2.42
C VAL A 400 -6.68 9.26 -2.03
N CYS A 401 -7.58 9.94 -1.30
CA CYS A 401 -8.87 9.37 -0.93
C CYS A 401 -9.82 9.30 -2.13
N PRO A 402 -10.63 8.24 -2.22
CA PRO A 402 -11.69 8.16 -3.20
C PRO A 402 -12.82 9.17 -2.89
N ASN A 403 -13.72 9.35 -3.86
CA ASN A 403 -14.82 10.32 -3.75
C ASN A 403 -14.33 11.72 -3.37
N HIS A 404 -13.40 12.22 -4.18
CA HIS A 404 -12.65 13.47 -3.94
C HIS A 404 -13.57 14.66 -3.59
N ASN A 405 -14.73 14.79 -4.28
CA ASN A 405 -15.67 15.89 -4.02
C ASN A 405 -16.19 15.90 -2.59
N GLU A 406 -16.51 14.73 -2.01
CA GLU A 406 -16.93 14.61 -0.62
C GLU A 406 -15.80 14.92 0.36
N VAL A 407 -14.58 14.51 0.03
CA VAL A 407 -13.39 14.81 0.85
C VAL A 407 -13.17 16.33 0.90
N ILE A 408 -13.19 17.00 -0.25
CA ILE A 408 -13.00 18.46 -0.30
C ILE A 408 -14.12 19.19 0.42
N ARG A 409 -15.38 18.77 0.23
CA ARG A 409 -16.52 19.35 0.96
C ARG A 409 -16.32 19.28 2.48
N GLY A 410 -15.83 18.12 2.97
CA GLY A 410 -15.54 17.94 4.39
C GLY A 410 -14.37 18.80 4.89
N LEU A 411 -13.29 18.88 4.13
CA LEU A 411 -12.09 19.66 4.48
C LEU A 411 -12.35 21.18 4.44
N MET A 412 -13.29 21.65 3.63
CA MET A 412 -13.68 23.06 3.53
C MET A 412 -14.59 23.54 4.66
N ARG A 413 -15.07 22.64 5.51
CA ARG A 413 -15.95 23.03 6.63
C ARG A 413 -15.28 24.07 7.52
N PRO A 414 -15.94 25.22 7.81
CA PRO A 414 -15.35 26.29 8.63
C PRO A 414 -15.22 25.91 10.11
N ASP A 415 -15.98 24.90 10.56
CA ASP A 415 -15.98 24.38 11.92
C ASP A 415 -14.98 23.21 12.12
N LEU A 416 -14.28 22.79 11.06
CA LEU A 416 -13.25 21.76 11.13
C LEU A 416 -11.86 22.41 11.29
N PHE A 417 -11.22 22.18 12.42
CA PHE A 417 -9.83 22.57 12.63
C PHE A 417 -8.87 21.53 12.05
N THR A 418 -8.08 21.91 11.04
CA THR A 418 -7.20 20.98 10.31
C THR A 418 -5.72 21.33 10.52
N VAL A 419 -4.95 20.37 11.02
CA VAL A 419 -3.49 20.44 11.15
C VAL A 419 -2.86 19.47 10.16
N VAL A 420 -1.84 19.90 9.43
CA VAL A 420 -1.11 19.05 8.48
C VAL A 420 0.39 19.11 8.78
N HIS A 421 1.00 17.97 9.11
CA HIS A 421 2.43 17.81 9.29
C HIS A 421 3.03 17.19 8.02
N GLU A 422 3.71 18.00 7.20
CA GLU A 422 4.09 17.63 5.84
C GLU A 422 5.42 18.28 5.40
N GLN A 423 6.06 17.68 4.41
CA GLN A 423 7.31 18.18 3.81
C GLN A 423 7.08 19.26 2.74
N PHE A 424 5.90 19.30 2.12
CA PHE A 424 5.52 20.18 1.03
C PHE A 424 4.10 20.72 1.19
N LEU A 425 3.78 21.80 0.51
CA LEU A 425 2.39 22.29 0.41
C LEU A 425 1.60 21.40 -0.57
N THR A 426 1.07 20.27 -0.06
CA THR A 426 0.26 19.31 -0.80
C THR A 426 -1.17 19.80 -1.04
N ASP A 427 -1.99 19.04 -1.81
CA ASP A 427 -3.42 19.36 -1.96
C ASP A 427 -4.14 19.46 -0.61
N THR A 428 -3.76 18.62 0.37
CA THR A 428 -4.38 18.65 1.71
C THR A 428 -4.04 19.91 2.48
N THR A 429 -2.85 20.48 2.30
CA THR A 429 -2.47 21.71 2.99
C THR A 429 -3.32 22.92 2.56
N ASP A 430 -3.93 22.88 1.37
CA ASP A 430 -4.80 23.97 0.91
C ASP A 430 -6.04 24.14 1.81
N TYR A 431 -6.35 23.13 2.63
CA TYR A 431 -7.47 23.14 3.57
C TYR A 431 -7.02 23.15 5.05
N ALA A 432 -5.71 23.22 5.33
CA ALA A 432 -5.19 23.23 6.68
C ALA A 432 -5.31 24.62 7.34
N ASP A 433 -5.47 24.66 8.65
CA ASP A 433 -5.37 25.87 9.49
C ASP A 433 -3.94 26.08 9.98
N ILE A 434 -3.23 24.97 10.26
CA ILE A 434 -1.82 24.93 10.65
C ILE A 434 -1.08 23.95 9.76
N VAL A 435 0.09 24.35 9.26
CA VAL A 435 1.04 23.45 8.59
C VAL A 435 2.31 23.38 9.43
N LEU A 436 2.75 22.17 9.75
CA LEU A 436 3.96 21.88 10.50
C LEU A 436 5.02 21.26 9.59
N PRO A 437 6.30 21.67 9.68
CA PRO A 437 7.37 21.17 8.82
C PRO A 437 7.85 19.79 9.25
N ALA A 438 7.78 18.81 8.34
CA ALA A 438 8.19 17.43 8.58
C ALA A 438 9.60 17.12 8.03
N THR A 439 10.35 16.28 8.77
CA THR A 439 11.63 15.72 8.31
C THR A 439 11.45 14.74 7.16
N THR A 440 12.49 14.56 6.35
CA THR A 440 12.66 13.40 5.48
C THR A 440 13.31 12.25 6.25
N PHE A 441 13.36 11.04 5.69
CA PHE A 441 14.00 9.90 6.35
C PHE A 441 15.54 10.03 6.46
N LEU A 442 16.17 10.99 5.79
CA LEU A 442 17.59 11.30 5.97
C LEU A 442 17.86 12.17 7.20
N GLU A 443 16.82 12.73 7.82
CA GLU A 443 16.88 13.69 8.91
C GLU A 443 16.41 13.11 10.26
N ASN A 444 16.01 11.83 10.31
CA ASN A 444 15.53 11.20 11.55
C ASN A 444 16.00 9.75 11.67
N LYS A 445 15.97 9.22 12.88
CA LYS A 445 16.25 7.81 13.18
C LYS A 445 14.98 6.99 13.08
N ASP A 446 15.09 5.77 12.54
CA ASP A 446 13.95 4.86 12.46
C ASP A 446 14.39 3.40 12.40
N LEU A 447 13.48 2.48 12.74
CA LEU A 447 13.63 1.04 12.55
C LEU A 447 12.77 0.62 11.35
N GLN A 448 13.40 0.12 10.29
CA GLN A 448 12.74 -0.17 9.03
C GLN A 448 12.50 -1.66 8.85
N ILE A 449 11.23 -2.04 8.71
CA ILE A 449 10.78 -3.35 8.24
C ILE A 449 10.48 -3.32 6.74
N ALA A 450 10.40 -4.49 6.12
CA ALA A 450 10.01 -4.64 4.72
C ALA A 450 8.75 -5.50 4.58
N TYR A 451 8.04 -5.37 3.47
CA TYR A 451 6.96 -6.30 3.12
C TYR A 451 7.24 -7.10 1.83
N GLY A 452 8.47 -7.03 1.32
CA GLY A 452 8.95 -7.79 0.18
C GLY A 452 10.21 -8.62 0.43
N HIS A 453 10.82 -8.54 1.62
CA HIS A 453 11.96 -9.35 2.03
C HIS A 453 12.01 -9.50 3.56
N TYR A 454 12.98 -10.22 4.08
CA TYR A 454 13.09 -10.58 5.50
C TYR A 454 14.31 -9.95 6.20
N TYR A 455 14.74 -8.76 5.77
CA TYR A 455 15.84 -8.03 6.41
C TYR A 455 15.30 -6.85 7.21
N LEU A 456 15.66 -6.81 8.49
CA LEU A 456 15.43 -5.68 9.40
C LEU A 456 16.60 -4.70 9.26
N GLN A 457 16.32 -3.40 9.24
CA GLN A 457 17.31 -2.36 9.01
C GLN A 457 17.15 -1.19 9.96
N MET A 458 18.26 -0.52 10.28
CA MET A 458 18.24 0.77 10.94
C MET A 458 18.39 1.89 9.92
N SER A 459 17.57 2.92 10.00
CA SER A 459 17.75 4.17 9.27
C SER A 459 18.36 5.19 10.20
N ASN A 460 19.64 5.55 10.00
CA ASN A 460 20.33 6.56 10.77
C ASN A 460 20.18 7.94 10.14
N PRO A 461 20.05 9.03 10.94
CA PRO A 461 20.03 10.38 10.40
C PRO A 461 21.38 10.71 9.74
N ALA A 462 21.34 11.02 8.46
CA ALA A 462 22.52 11.39 7.68
C ALA A 462 22.88 12.86 7.88
N ILE A 463 21.87 13.71 8.00
CA ILE A 463 21.97 15.16 8.19
C ILE A 463 21.07 15.61 9.33
N ASP A 464 21.37 16.77 9.89
CA ASP A 464 20.47 17.44 10.82
C ASP A 464 19.17 17.88 10.13
N PRO A 465 18.05 17.97 10.86
CA PRO A 465 16.81 18.50 10.30
C PRO A 465 16.98 19.87 9.65
N LEU A 466 16.47 20.05 8.43
CA LEU A 466 16.57 21.33 7.73
C LEU A 466 15.58 22.34 8.32
N GLY A 467 16.02 23.57 8.50
CA GLY A 467 15.19 24.61 9.07
C GLY A 467 14.68 24.25 10.46
N GLU A 468 13.37 24.30 10.64
CA GLU A 468 12.69 23.95 11.90
C GLU A 468 11.94 22.61 11.79
N CYS A 469 12.28 21.74 10.81
CA CYS A 469 11.59 20.46 10.62
C CYS A 469 11.74 19.55 11.84
N ARG A 470 10.65 18.84 12.18
CA ARG A 470 10.63 17.81 13.23
C ARG A 470 10.12 16.48 12.69
N SER A 471 10.61 15.38 13.27
CA SER A 471 10.07 14.04 13.03
C SER A 471 8.64 13.93 13.59
N ASN A 472 7.89 12.90 13.18
CA ASN A 472 6.60 12.61 13.81
C ASN A 472 6.78 12.35 15.31
N VAL A 473 7.81 11.60 15.68
CA VAL A 473 8.13 11.33 17.10
C VAL A 473 8.29 12.61 17.90
N GLU A 474 9.13 13.54 17.43
CA GLU A 474 9.38 14.79 18.14
C GLU A 474 8.17 15.73 18.15
N THR A 475 7.39 15.75 17.06
CA THR A 475 6.17 16.56 16.97
C THR A 475 5.15 16.13 18.00
N PHE A 476 4.86 14.81 18.10
CA PHE A 476 3.88 14.30 19.05
C PHE A 476 4.38 14.27 20.50
N ARG A 477 5.69 14.10 20.71
CA ARG A 477 6.33 14.27 22.03
C ARG A 477 6.14 15.70 22.53
N SER A 478 6.45 16.69 21.70
CA SER A 478 6.28 18.11 22.03
C SER A 478 4.81 18.48 22.28
N LEU A 479 3.90 17.94 21.48
CA LEU A 479 2.47 18.18 21.64
C LEU A 479 1.93 17.53 22.93
N ALA A 480 2.39 16.33 23.28
CA ALA A 480 2.03 15.67 24.54
C ALA A 480 2.45 16.51 25.75
N GLN A 481 3.67 17.05 25.73
CA GLN A 481 4.16 17.95 26.76
C GLN A 481 3.28 19.22 26.86
N ARG A 482 2.90 19.84 25.74
CA ARG A 482 2.04 21.03 25.70
C ARG A 482 0.62 20.76 26.17
N MET A 483 0.12 19.54 25.95
CA MET A 483 -1.18 19.09 26.50
C MET A 483 -1.12 18.83 28.02
N GLY A 484 0.08 18.69 28.61
CA GLY A 484 0.28 18.36 30.00
C GLY A 484 0.19 16.86 30.29
N PHE A 485 0.56 16.01 29.32
CA PHE A 485 0.61 14.56 29.52
C PHE A 485 1.93 14.18 30.22
N GLU A 486 1.82 13.56 31.41
CA GLU A 486 2.96 13.25 32.29
C GLU A 486 3.40 11.78 32.19
N ASP A 487 2.68 10.96 31.42
CA ASP A 487 2.98 9.53 31.27
C ASP A 487 4.42 9.32 30.81
N ARG A 488 5.14 8.40 31.43
CA ARG A 488 6.58 8.14 31.20
C ARG A 488 6.91 7.92 29.71
N CYS A 489 6.03 7.23 28.98
CA CYS A 489 6.24 6.86 27.58
C CYS A 489 6.42 8.06 26.62
N PHE A 490 6.00 9.28 27.02
CA PHE A 490 6.24 10.50 26.23
C PHE A 490 7.68 11.06 26.38
N ARG A 491 8.49 10.46 27.25
CA ARG A 491 9.90 10.89 27.49
C ARG A 491 10.90 9.93 26.88
N ASP A 492 10.43 8.80 26.32
CA ASP A 492 11.31 7.80 25.71
C ASP A 492 12.07 8.42 24.53
N SER A 493 13.37 8.21 24.47
CA SER A 493 14.21 8.55 23.31
C SER A 493 13.90 7.62 22.14
N ASP A 494 14.37 7.99 20.94
CA ASP A 494 14.22 7.15 19.76
C ASP A 494 14.93 5.79 19.96
N ASP A 495 16.07 5.78 20.64
CA ASP A 495 16.81 4.55 20.99
C ASP A 495 16.02 3.66 21.94
N GLU A 496 15.44 4.22 23.02
CA GLU A 496 14.58 3.47 23.94
C GLU A 496 13.33 2.91 23.24
N MET A 497 12.78 3.63 22.27
CA MET A 497 11.65 3.14 21.48
C MET A 497 12.05 2.01 20.53
N ILE A 498 13.25 2.05 19.92
CA ILE A 498 13.79 0.96 19.10
C ILE A 498 14.01 -0.27 19.98
N ASP A 499 14.65 -0.11 21.14
CA ASP A 499 14.86 -1.20 22.09
C ASP A 499 13.52 -1.81 22.55
N THR A 500 12.51 -0.97 22.78
CA THR A 500 11.14 -1.41 23.10
C THR A 500 10.50 -2.22 21.96
N ALA A 501 10.66 -1.76 20.71
CA ALA A 501 10.11 -2.45 19.55
C ALA A 501 10.76 -3.83 19.32
N LEU A 502 12.06 -3.93 19.58
CA LEU A 502 12.85 -5.16 19.45
C LEU A 502 12.64 -6.13 20.62
N ALA A 503 12.18 -5.67 21.78
CA ALA A 503 11.84 -6.50 22.94
C ALA A 503 10.52 -7.26 22.68
N SER A 504 10.56 -8.18 21.73
CA SER A 504 9.45 -9.02 21.28
C SER A 504 9.71 -10.48 21.62
N ASP A 505 8.64 -11.24 21.86
CA ASP A 505 8.70 -12.70 22.03
C ASP A 505 8.88 -13.44 20.69
N ASN A 506 8.97 -12.73 19.58
CA ASN A 506 9.17 -13.29 18.25
C ASN A 506 10.55 -13.98 18.15
N PRO A 507 10.63 -15.30 17.99
CA PRO A 507 11.89 -16.04 17.95
C PRO A 507 12.77 -15.63 16.76
N TRP A 508 12.20 -15.10 15.71
CA TRP A 508 12.94 -14.64 14.53
C TRP A 508 13.70 -13.34 14.78
N LEU A 509 13.35 -12.63 15.85
CA LEU A 509 14.09 -11.44 16.34
C LEU A 509 15.13 -11.79 17.41
N ALA A 510 15.21 -13.03 17.88
CA ALA A 510 16.13 -13.43 18.93
C ALA A 510 17.59 -13.10 18.55
N GLY A 511 18.29 -12.38 19.44
CA GLY A 511 19.68 -11.93 19.21
C GLY A 511 19.82 -10.79 18.20
N ILE A 512 18.73 -10.19 17.75
CA ILE A 512 18.74 -8.93 16.99
C ILE A 512 18.43 -7.81 17.96
N ASP A 513 19.42 -6.98 18.23
CA ASP A 513 19.31 -5.80 19.07
C ASP A 513 19.79 -4.55 18.32
N ARG A 514 19.60 -3.39 18.93
CA ARG A 514 19.97 -2.11 18.33
C ARG A 514 21.49 -2.03 18.06
N SER A 515 22.32 -2.53 18.94
CA SER A 515 23.79 -2.51 18.78
C SER A 515 24.24 -3.31 17.56
N ARG A 516 23.63 -4.49 17.33
CA ARG A 516 23.88 -5.28 16.12
C ARG A 516 23.43 -4.55 14.86
N LEU A 517 22.23 -3.97 14.88
CA LEU A 517 21.70 -3.21 13.72
C LEU A 517 22.57 -1.98 13.41
N GLU A 518 23.16 -1.32 14.43
CA GLU A 518 24.10 -0.22 14.24
C GLU A 518 25.43 -0.66 13.62
N SER A 519 25.85 -1.91 13.84
CA SER A 519 27.12 -2.45 13.33
C SER A 519 27.00 -3.22 12.02
N GLU A 520 25.85 -3.86 11.76
CA GLU A 520 25.63 -4.75 10.59
C GLU A 520 24.73 -4.11 9.53
N ASP A 521 24.12 -2.94 9.80
CA ASP A 521 23.23 -2.13 8.93
C ASP A 521 21.91 -2.82 8.54
N HIS A 522 21.95 -4.09 8.14
CA HIS A 522 20.78 -4.93 7.81
C HIS A 522 21.01 -6.36 8.32
N ILE A 523 19.96 -6.93 8.93
CA ILE A 523 20.03 -8.28 9.52
C ILE A 523 18.85 -9.10 9.00
N ARG A 524 19.13 -10.29 8.41
CA ARG A 524 18.09 -11.26 8.08
C ARG A 524 17.51 -11.83 9.36
N LEU A 525 16.18 -12.01 9.39
CA LEU A 525 15.48 -12.65 10.49
C LEU A 525 15.95 -14.10 10.70
N ASN A 526 15.95 -14.58 11.95
CA ASN A 526 16.46 -15.88 12.35
C ASN A 526 15.42 -17.00 12.18
N PHE A 527 15.26 -17.54 10.99
CA PHE A 527 14.25 -18.58 10.75
C PHE A 527 14.60 -19.96 11.31
N GLY A 528 15.86 -20.18 11.73
CA GLY A 528 16.32 -21.43 12.37
C GLY A 528 16.09 -21.53 13.89
N GLY A 529 15.43 -20.55 14.51
CA GLY A 529 15.20 -20.49 15.96
C GLY A 529 14.13 -21.47 16.47
N ASN A 530 14.29 -21.89 17.74
CA ASN A 530 13.54 -22.99 18.37
C ASN A 530 12.21 -22.62 19.03
N SER A 531 11.49 -21.55 18.66
CA SER A 531 10.26 -21.20 19.39
C SER A 531 9.09 -20.80 18.49
N PRO A 532 7.90 -21.35 18.69
CA PRO A 532 6.69 -20.95 18.01
C PRO A 532 5.95 -19.84 18.77
N ALA A 533 6.28 -18.57 18.54
CA ALA A 533 5.55 -17.48 19.19
C ALA A 533 4.12 -17.28 18.67
N SER A 534 3.73 -17.88 17.55
CA SER A 534 2.41 -17.67 16.91
C SER A 534 1.78 -18.96 16.37
N GLY A 535 2.09 -20.12 16.97
CA GLY A 535 1.67 -21.42 16.43
C GLY A 535 2.49 -21.87 15.21
N PHE A 536 3.51 -21.12 14.83
CA PHE A 536 4.44 -21.49 13.75
C PHE A 536 5.61 -22.31 14.32
N ASP A 537 5.82 -23.53 13.84
CA ASP A 537 6.93 -24.39 14.27
C ASP A 537 8.09 -24.30 13.26
N PRO A 538 9.21 -23.66 13.60
CA PRO A 538 10.36 -23.54 12.71
C PRO A 538 10.95 -24.89 12.27
N ARG A 539 10.75 -25.96 13.04
CA ARG A 539 11.22 -27.31 12.67
C ARG A 539 10.50 -27.88 11.44
N LEU A 540 9.32 -27.35 11.13
CA LEU A 540 8.51 -27.76 9.97
C LEU A 540 8.89 -26.99 8.68
N THR A 541 9.74 -25.97 8.76
CA THR A 541 10.15 -25.18 7.60
C THR A 541 11.12 -25.88 6.66
N GLY A 542 11.70 -27.00 7.10
CA GLY A 542 12.72 -27.72 6.33
C GLY A 542 14.12 -27.11 6.41
N GLN A 543 14.29 -25.99 7.13
CA GLN A 543 15.61 -25.36 7.29
C GLN A 543 16.52 -26.13 8.24
N ASN A 544 17.83 -26.09 7.94
CA ASN A 544 18.87 -26.52 8.84
C ASN A 544 19.24 -25.35 9.77
N PRO A 545 19.02 -25.42 11.08
CA PRO A 545 19.36 -24.33 12.01
C PRO A 545 20.85 -23.93 11.99
N ALA A 546 21.72 -24.81 11.47
CA ALA A 546 23.15 -24.55 11.37
C ALA A 546 23.56 -23.73 10.13
N ASP A 547 22.63 -23.49 9.17
CA ASP A 547 22.89 -22.67 7.99
C ASP A 547 21.90 -21.49 7.92
N PRO A 548 22.28 -20.30 8.41
CA PRO A 548 21.40 -19.13 8.40
C PRO A 548 21.07 -18.60 7.00
N MET A 549 21.76 -19.06 5.96
CA MET A 549 21.54 -18.67 4.57
C MET A 549 20.65 -19.65 3.79
N GLU A 550 20.23 -20.74 4.43
CA GLU A 550 19.30 -21.70 3.81
C GLU A 550 17.96 -21.01 3.46
N PRO A 551 17.38 -21.32 2.29
CA PRO A 551 16.09 -20.75 1.89
C PRO A 551 14.97 -21.00 2.90
N PHE A 552 14.21 -19.96 3.26
CA PHE A 552 13.08 -20.08 4.15
C PHE A 552 11.84 -20.61 3.40
N LEU A 553 11.37 -21.78 3.77
CA LEU A 553 10.18 -22.42 3.19
C LEU A 553 9.07 -22.51 4.25
N PRO A 554 8.27 -21.45 4.44
CA PRO A 554 7.36 -21.34 5.60
C PRO A 554 6.35 -22.48 5.69
N PHE A 555 5.90 -23.03 4.58
CA PHE A 555 4.81 -23.98 4.53
C PHE A 555 5.18 -25.33 3.87
N ALA A 556 6.47 -25.65 3.77
CA ALA A 556 6.93 -26.89 3.12
C ALA A 556 6.35 -28.17 3.75
N LYS A 557 6.11 -28.17 5.06
CA LYS A 557 5.55 -29.27 5.83
C LYS A 557 4.24 -28.89 6.54
N GLY A 558 3.43 -28.05 5.91
CA GLY A 558 2.27 -27.42 6.55
C GLY A 558 2.69 -26.23 7.39
N ASN A 559 2.40 -26.22 8.71
CA ASN A 559 2.78 -25.14 9.62
C ASN A 559 2.01 -23.83 9.36
N PHE A 560 0.76 -23.93 8.99
CA PHE A 560 -0.11 -22.78 8.80
C PHE A 560 -0.65 -22.30 10.16
N PRO A 561 -0.42 -21.03 10.58
CA PRO A 561 -0.94 -20.51 11.84
C PRO A 561 -2.41 -20.09 11.74
N THR A 562 -3.22 -20.91 11.08
CA THR A 562 -4.67 -20.81 11.03
C THR A 562 -5.31 -21.47 12.25
N SER A 563 -6.61 -21.29 12.45
CA SER A 563 -7.34 -21.94 13.55
C SER A 563 -7.31 -23.46 13.47
N SER A 564 -7.20 -24.02 12.25
CA SER A 564 -7.12 -25.46 11.99
C SER A 564 -5.70 -26.03 12.00
N GLY A 565 -4.66 -25.17 12.00
CA GLY A 565 -3.27 -25.56 11.78
C GLY A 565 -2.98 -25.97 10.33
N LYS A 566 -3.90 -25.78 9.39
CA LYS A 566 -3.83 -26.14 7.97
C LYS A 566 -4.20 -24.98 7.08
N ALA A 567 -3.88 -25.05 5.79
CA ALA A 567 -4.40 -24.10 4.82
C ALA A 567 -5.92 -24.24 4.70
N GLU A 568 -6.65 -23.14 4.88
CA GLU A 568 -8.12 -23.13 4.92
C GLU A 568 -8.71 -22.84 3.54
N LEU A 569 -9.05 -23.90 2.79
CA LEU A 569 -9.79 -23.82 1.54
C LEU A 569 -11.29 -23.59 1.80
N TYR A 570 -11.74 -24.00 2.97
CA TYR A 570 -13.01 -23.66 3.61
C TYR A 570 -12.70 -22.99 4.95
N SER A 571 -13.34 -21.86 5.25
CA SER A 571 -13.06 -21.10 6.47
C SER A 571 -14.32 -20.91 7.34
N GLU A 572 -14.35 -21.54 8.51
CA GLU A 572 -15.41 -21.34 9.51
C GLU A 572 -15.38 -19.90 10.06
N SER A 573 -14.20 -19.27 10.11
CA SER A 573 -14.07 -17.89 10.56
C SER A 573 -14.78 -16.90 9.61
N LEU A 574 -14.64 -17.07 8.30
CA LEU A 574 -15.37 -16.24 7.33
C LEU A 574 -16.87 -16.48 7.40
N LYS A 575 -17.30 -17.74 7.55
CA LYS A 575 -18.71 -18.08 7.74
C LYS A 575 -19.31 -17.40 8.98
N ALA A 576 -18.57 -17.38 10.08
CA ALA A 576 -18.99 -16.71 11.30
C ALA A 576 -19.11 -15.18 11.14
N GLN A 577 -18.37 -14.59 10.20
CA GLN A 577 -18.47 -13.19 9.80
C GLN A 577 -19.57 -12.89 8.77
N GLY A 578 -20.32 -13.92 8.34
CA GLY A 578 -21.36 -13.78 7.30
C GLY A 578 -20.82 -13.69 5.88
N LEU A 579 -19.55 -14.06 5.67
CA LEU A 579 -18.91 -14.16 4.36
C LEU A 579 -18.96 -15.60 3.85
N ASP A 580 -18.75 -15.78 2.53
CA ASP A 580 -18.69 -17.13 1.98
C ASP A 580 -17.50 -17.91 2.52
N PRO A 581 -17.72 -19.10 3.11
CA PRO A 581 -16.64 -19.93 3.63
C PRO A 581 -15.78 -20.54 2.53
N VAL A 582 -16.33 -20.72 1.33
CA VAL A 582 -15.62 -21.18 0.13
C VAL A 582 -15.44 -20.02 -0.83
N VAL A 583 -14.29 -19.95 -1.47
CA VAL A 583 -14.00 -18.90 -2.43
C VAL A 583 -15.02 -18.89 -3.59
N GLN A 584 -15.47 -17.69 -3.98
CA GLN A 584 -16.35 -17.48 -5.12
C GLN A 584 -16.04 -16.19 -5.87
N PHE A 585 -16.52 -16.08 -7.09
CA PHE A 585 -16.48 -14.87 -7.88
C PHE A 585 -17.85 -14.17 -7.86
N THR A 586 -17.86 -12.91 -7.46
CA THR A 586 -19.01 -12.01 -7.57
C THR A 586 -18.61 -10.83 -8.46
N PRO A 587 -19.30 -10.59 -9.58
CA PRO A 587 -19.01 -9.44 -10.41
C PRO A 587 -19.14 -8.12 -9.63
N PRO A 588 -18.17 -7.20 -9.74
CA PRO A 588 -18.28 -5.89 -9.09
C PRO A 588 -19.53 -5.13 -9.55
N ALA A 589 -20.13 -4.34 -8.65
CA ALA A 589 -21.33 -3.55 -8.95
C ALA A 589 -21.07 -2.49 -10.03
N GLU A 590 -19.85 -1.98 -10.12
CA GLU A 590 -19.38 -1.14 -11.22
C GLU A 590 -18.39 -1.94 -12.09
N SER A 591 -18.90 -2.74 -13.01
CA SER A 591 -18.14 -3.53 -13.99
C SER A 591 -18.94 -3.71 -15.27
N ARG A 592 -18.29 -4.19 -16.33
CA ARG A 592 -18.95 -4.57 -17.62
C ARG A 592 -20.03 -5.63 -17.44
N HIS A 593 -20.04 -6.36 -16.34
CA HIS A 593 -21.03 -7.39 -16.01
C HIS A 593 -22.19 -6.85 -15.17
N SER A 594 -22.21 -5.54 -14.86
CA SER A 594 -23.25 -4.91 -14.05
C SER A 594 -24.28 -4.14 -14.89
N PRO A 595 -25.50 -3.90 -14.37
CA PRO A 595 -26.50 -3.07 -15.06
C PRO A 595 -26.03 -1.63 -15.34
N GLY A 596 -25.10 -1.11 -14.55
CA GLY A 596 -24.54 0.25 -14.68
C GLY A 596 -23.81 0.50 -15.99
N VAL A 597 -23.32 -0.57 -16.66
CA VAL A 597 -22.63 -0.51 -17.95
C VAL A 597 -23.47 0.14 -19.07
N LYS A 598 -24.80 0.13 -18.97
CA LYS A 598 -25.68 0.78 -19.95
C LYS A 598 -25.54 2.30 -19.95
N ALA A 599 -25.25 2.91 -18.81
CA ALA A 599 -25.08 4.35 -18.67
C ALA A 599 -23.61 4.79 -18.77
N PHE A 600 -22.70 3.94 -18.29
CA PHE A 600 -21.26 4.21 -18.23
C PHE A 600 -20.53 2.94 -18.70
N PRO A 601 -20.25 2.81 -20.02
CA PRO A 601 -19.84 1.53 -20.61
C PRO A 601 -18.34 1.19 -20.48
N LEU A 602 -17.54 2.10 -19.93
CA LEU A 602 -16.09 1.92 -19.85
C LEU A 602 -15.63 1.73 -18.41
N GLU A 603 -14.77 0.75 -18.16
CA GLU A 603 -14.14 0.47 -16.88
C GLU A 603 -12.87 1.30 -16.73
N LEU A 604 -12.80 2.14 -15.70
CA LEU A 604 -11.67 3.00 -15.45
C LEU A 604 -10.73 2.39 -14.40
N LEU A 605 -9.48 2.21 -14.75
CA LEU A 605 -8.39 1.92 -13.83
C LEU A 605 -7.78 3.24 -13.34
N ALA A 606 -8.11 3.66 -12.12
CA ALA A 606 -7.47 4.78 -11.44
C ALA A 606 -6.09 4.34 -10.91
N ARG A 607 -5.15 4.16 -11.85
CA ARG A 607 -3.87 3.49 -11.60
C ARG A 607 -2.82 4.41 -10.98
N LYS A 608 -1.84 3.81 -10.36
CA LYS A 608 -0.66 4.52 -9.85
C LYS A 608 0.31 4.86 -10.98
N ALA A 609 1.01 5.99 -10.86
CA ALA A 609 2.09 6.35 -11.75
C ALA A 609 3.32 5.46 -11.55
N ASP A 610 4.14 5.28 -12.58
CA ASP A 610 5.35 4.47 -12.49
C ASP A 610 6.49 5.18 -11.73
N ASN A 611 6.59 6.51 -11.90
CA ASN A 611 7.68 7.31 -11.34
C ASN A 611 7.28 8.13 -10.10
N PHE A 612 6.01 8.10 -9.69
CA PHE A 612 5.54 8.63 -8.39
C PHE A 612 5.37 7.47 -7.39
N LEU A 613 5.18 7.82 -6.14
CA LEU A 613 4.78 6.89 -5.10
C LEU A 613 3.51 7.42 -4.42
N ASN A 614 2.35 6.94 -4.84
CA ASN A 614 1.05 7.54 -4.51
C ASN A 614 1.04 9.05 -4.85
N SER A 615 1.03 9.94 -3.87
CA SER A 615 1.17 11.39 -4.04
C SER A 615 2.60 11.91 -3.80
N SER A 616 3.53 11.07 -3.33
CA SER A 616 4.92 11.47 -3.10
C SER A 616 5.72 11.54 -4.40
N PHE A 617 6.66 12.48 -4.49
CA PHE A 617 7.51 12.78 -5.65
C PHE A 617 6.83 13.47 -6.82
N SER A 618 5.51 13.53 -6.88
CA SER A 618 4.78 14.11 -8.02
C SER A 618 5.03 15.61 -8.23
N ASN A 619 5.47 16.33 -7.20
CA ASN A 619 5.80 17.73 -7.22
C ASN A 619 7.24 18.03 -7.70
N LEU A 620 8.09 17.02 -7.88
CA LEU A 620 9.48 17.24 -8.29
C LEU A 620 9.60 17.38 -9.81
N PRO A 621 10.18 18.50 -10.33
CA PRO A 621 10.28 18.75 -11.77
C PRO A 621 11.02 17.63 -12.53
N THR A 622 12.09 17.07 -11.95
CA THR A 622 12.86 15.97 -12.52
C THR A 622 12.02 14.68 -12.68
N ILE A 623 11.08 14.44 -11.77
CA ILE A 623 10.18 13.29 -11.85
C ILE A 623 9.02 13.58 -12.81
N GLN A 624 8.47 14.81 -12.80
CA GLN A 624 7.40 15.22 -13.72
C GLN A 624 7.84 15.10 -15.18
N SER A 625 9.10 15.42 -15.49
CA SER A 625 9.62 15.26 -16.86
C SER A 625 9.63 13.81 -17.36
N MET A 626 9.70 12.83 -16.45
CA MET A 626 9.67 11.40 -16.78
C MET A 626 8.24 10.82 -16.82
N GLU A 627 7.30 11.47 -16.13
CA GLU A 627 5.94 10.96 -15.94
C GLU A 627 4.93 11.86 -16.65
N GLN A 628 4.32 11.36 -17.69
CA GLN A 628 3.23 12.09 -18.35
C GLN A 628 1.97 11.98 -17.51
N VAL A 629 1.45 13.12 -17.04
CA VAL A 629 0.19 13.26 -16.29
C VAL A 629 -0.91 13.88 -17.15
N GLY A 630 -2.16 13.80 -16.69
CA GLY A 630 -3.29 14.38 -17.41
C GLY A 630 -3.69 13.61 -18.68
N LEU A 631 -3.27 12.35 -18.81
CA LEU A 631 -3.58 11.49 -19.94
C LEU A 631 -4.65 10.46 -19.59
N LEU A 632 -5.55 10.20 -20.56
CA LEU A 632 -6.46 9.06 -20.58
C LEU A 632 -5.97 8.05 -21.61
N GLU A 633 -5.48 6.92 -21.19
CA GLU A 633 -5.10 5.81 -22.06
C GLU A 633 -6.37 5.02 -22.44
N MET A 634 -6.60 4.85 -23.73
CA MET A 634 -7.77 4.18 -24.26
C MET A 634 -7.45 3.37 -25.51
N ASN A 635 -8.28 2.35 -25.74
CA ASN A 635 -8.16 1.50 -26.92
C ASN A 635 -8.66 2.21 -28.18
N ALA A 636 -8.05 1.92 -29.32
CA ALA A 636 -8.43 2.51 -30.61
C ALA A 636 -9.87 2.18 -31.04
N VAL A 637 -10.44 1.07 -30.58
CA VAL A 637 -11.85 0.70 -30.85
C VAL A 637 -12.78 1.68 -30.15
N ASP A 638 -12.53 1.92 -28.85
CA ASP A 638 -13.34 2.83 -28.02
C ASP A 638 -13.21 4.29 -28.46
N ALA A 639 -11.99 4.69 -28.87
CA ALA A 639 -11.72 6.02 -29.40
C ALA A 639 -12.50 6.27 -30.71
N ARG A 640 -12.41 5.35 -31.68
CA ARG A 640 -13.12 5.49 -32.96
C ARG A 640 -14.63 5.54 -32.80
N SER A 641 -15.22 4.72 -31.93
CA SER A 641 -16.67 4.70 -31.70
C SER A 641 -17.23 6.02 -31.13
N ARG A 642 -16.33 6.87 -30.57
CA ARG A 642 -16.64 8.18 -29.98
C ARG A 642 -16.10 9.37 -30.78
N GLY A 643 -15.50 9.13 -31.95
CA GLY A 643 -14.89 10.16 -32.77
C GLY A 643 -13.68 10.85 -32.12
N ILE A 644 -12.96 10.15 -31.25
CA ILE A 644 -11.82 10.66 -30.50
C ILE A 644 -10.52 10.24 -31.20
N ALA A 645 -9.62 11.19 -31.36
CA ALA A 645 -8.25 10.98 -31.84
C ALA A 645 -7.23 11.14 -30.71
N GLY A 646 -6.02 10.60 -30.89
CA GLY A 646 -4.93 10.84 -29.96
C GLY A 646 -4.54 12.32 -29.91
N GLY A 647 -4.44 12.89 -28.72
CA GLY A 647 -4.20 14.32 -28.48
C GLY A 647 -5.44 15.16 -28.23
N ASP A 648 -6.63 14.62 -28.49
CA ASP A 648 -7.86 15.35 -28.20
C ASP A 648 -8.08 15.53 -26.71
N THR A 649 -8.67 16.67 -26.32
CA THR A 649 -9.19 16.85 -24.97
C THR A 649 -10.52 16.13 -24.86
N VAL A 650 -10.63 15.28 -23.85
CA VAL A 650 -11.83 14.47 -23.58
C VAL A 650 -12.37 14.76 -22.19
N ARG A 651 -13.69 14.74 -22.06
CA ARG A 651 -14.42 14.72 -20.79
C ARG A 651 -14.63 13.28 -20.38
N VAL A 652 -14.16 12.92 -19.18
CA VAL A 652 -14.39 11.62 -18.54
C VAL A 652 -15.33 11.83 -17.38
N PHE A 653 -16.45 11.13 -17.29
CA PHE A 653 -17.45 11.42 -16.28
C PHE A 653 -18.27 10.19 -15.86
N ASN A 654 -18.83 10.31 -14.66
CA ASN A 654 -19.86 9.42 -14.12
C ASN A 654 -20.79 10.21 -13.18
N ARG A 655 -21.57 9.52 -12.33
CA ARG A 655 -22.50 10.19 -11.40
C ARG A 655 -21.81 10.98 -10.28
N ARG A 656 -20.54 10.68 -9.97
CA ARG A 656 -19.78 11.32 -8.87
C ARG A 656 -19.12 12.63 -9.32
N GLY A 657 -18.74 12.71 -10.57
CA GLY A 657 -18.07 13.89 -11.08
C GLY A 657 -17.56 13.71 -12.51
N GLU A 658 -16.73 14.65 -12.90
CA GLU A 658 -16.10 14.70 -14.22
C GLU A 658 -14.69 15.25 -14.14
N MET A 659 -13.88 14.93 -15.14
CA MET A 659 -12.57 15.53 -15.35
C MET A 659 -12.20 15.60 -16.82
N PHE A 660 -11.27 16.47 -17.16
CA PHE A 660 -10.77 16.66 -18.52
C PHE A 660 -9.34 16.14 -18.64
N LEU A 661 -9.14 15.27 -19.64
CA LEU A 661 -7.86 14.62 -19.91
C LEU A 661 -7.52 14.69 -21.38
N ILE A 662 -6.26 14.46 -21.72
CA ILE A 662 -5.82 14.31 -23.10
C ILE A 662 -5.86 12.82 -23.48
N ALA A 663 -6.57 12.50 -24.57
CA ALA A 663 -6.68 11.14 -25.05
C ALA A 663 -5.33 10.62 -25.56
N LYS A 664 -4.90 9.49 -25.03
CA LYS A 664 -3.73 8.72 -25.50
C LYS A 664 -4.23 7.39 -26.06
N VAL A 665 -4.44 7.37 -27.37
CA VAL A 665 -4.92 6.16 -28.05
C VAL A 665 -3.76 5.22 -28.27
N ASN A 666 -3.72 4.10 -27.52
CA ASN A 666 -2.63 3.12 -27.59
C ASN A 666 -3.14 1.70 -27.28
N GLY A 667 -2.23 0.73 -27.27
CA GLY A 667 -2.53 -0.68 -26.95
C GLY A 667 -2.28 -1.06 -25.49
N ALA A 668 -2.27 -0.10 -24.56
CA ALA A 668 -1.99 -0.38 -23.15
C ALA A 668 -3.17 -1.03 -22.44
N VAL A 669 -4.40 -0.83 -22.92
CA VAL A 669 -5.65 -1.37 -22.38
C VAL A 669 -6.47 -2.06 -23.48
N GLN A 670 -7.31 -3.00 -23.07
CA GLN A 670 -8.27 -3.66 -23.97
C GLN A 670 -9.47 -2.77 -24.27
N PRO A 671 -10.28 -3.12 -25.31
CA PRO A 671 -11.57 -2.49 -25.54
C PRO A 671 -12.46 -2.55 -24.27
N GLY A 672 -13.10 -1.43 -23.97
CA GLY A 672 -13.94 -1.26 -22.79
C GLY A 672 -13.17 -0.94 -21.50
N VAL A 673 -11.83 -0.80 -21.53
CA VAL A 673 -11.00 -0.44 -20.39
C VAL A 673 -10.25 0.87 -20.66
N LEU A 674 -10.17 1.70 -19.64
CA LEU A 674 -9.43 2.97 -19.64
C LEU A 674 -8.36 2.97 -18.55
N GLY A 675 -7.27 3.70 -18.76
CA GLY A 675 -6.24 3.92 -17.76
C GLY A 675 -5.98 5.40 -17.54
N ALA A 676 -6.06 5.87 -16.29
CA ALA A 676 -5.64 7.22 -15.93
C ALA A 676 -4.85 7.19 -14.60
N LYS A 677 -3.91 8.12 -14.45
CA LYS A 677 -2.98 8.12 -13.32
C LYS A 677 -3.45 9.04 -12.19
N LEU A 678 -3.18 8.61 -10.95
CA LEU A 678 -3.36 9.43 -9.76
C LEU A 678 -2.19 10.42 -9.62
N TYR A 679 -2.48 11.69 -9.33
CA TYR A 679 -1.53 12.76 -8.99
C TYR A 679 -2.23 13.91 -8.26
N TRP A 680 -1.47 14.94 -7.84
CA TRP A 680 -2.05 16.09 -7.16
C TRP A 680 -2.94 16.91 -8.10
N ALA A 681 -4.12 17.30 -7.62
CA ALA A 681 -5.05 18.14 -8.38
C ALA A 681 -4.42 19.48 -8.81
N LYS A 682 -3.71 20.13 -7.89
CA LYS A 682 -3.04 21.43 -8.16
C LYS A 682 -1.93 21.39 -9.21
N LEU A 683 -1.43 20.22 -9.60
CA LEU A 683 -0.46 20.05 -10.68
C LEU A 683 -1.12 19.92 -12.06
N THR A 684 -2.43 19.99 -12.14
CA THR A 684 -3.20 19.92 -13.39
C THR A 684 -3.80 21.27 -13.73
N ALA A 685 -3.94 21.55 -15.03
CA ALA A 685 -4.52 22.82 -15.49
C ALA A 685 -5.95 23.04 -14.99
N GLN A 686 -6.73 21.95 -14.83
CA GLN A 686 -8.11 21.99 -14.36
C GLN A 686 -8.23 21.79 -12.84
N GLN A 687 -7.13 21.65 -12.12
CA GLN A 687 -7.08 21.36 -10.67
C GLN A 687 -7.95 20.17 -10.27
N GLN A 688 -7.94 19.12 -11.08
CA GLN A 688 -8.76 17.92 -10.92
C GLN A 688 -7.90 16.69 -10.62
N ASN A 689 -8.49 15.76 -9.90
CA ASN A 689 -7.89 14.50 -9.51
C ASN A 689 -8.78 13.35 -9.97
N ILE A 690 -8.18 12.23 -10.41
CA ILE A 690 -8.92 11.05 -10.88
C ILE A 690 -9.92 10.52 -9.82
N ASN A 691 -9.70 10.79 -8.55
CA ASN A 691 -10.59 10.39 -7.47
C ASN A 691 -11.94 11.11 -7.43
N VAL A 692 -12.18 12.12 -8.28
CA VAL A 692 -13.52 12.65 -8.51
C VAL A 692 -14.45 11.60 -9.13
N LEU A 693 -13.90 10.57 -9.78
CA LEU A 693 -14.62 9.49 -10.43
C LEU A 693 -14.70 8.21 -9.60
N THR A 694 -13.87 8.05 -8.57
CA THR A 694 -13.80 6.81 -7.77
C THR A 694 -14.83 6.80 -6.63
N SER A 695 -15.18 5.59 -6.18
CA SER A 695 -16.16 5.36 -5.11
C SER A 695 -15.46 5.14 -3.77
N GLU A 696 -16.09 5.57 -2.69
CA GLU A 696 -15.72 5.21 -1.30
C GLU A 696 -16.32 3.87 -0.86
N LYS A 697 -16.90 3.10 -1.77
CA LYS A 697 -17.40 1.75 -1.49
C LYS A 697 -16.24 0.86 -1.05
N LEU A 698 -16.49 0.08 0.00
CA LEU A 698 -15.51 -0.83 0.57
C LEU A 698 -15.49 -2.17 -0.18
N SER A 699 -14.35 -2.86 -0.15
CA SER A 699 -14.17 -4.20 -0.69
C SER A 699 -14.91 -5.26 0.13
N ASP A 700 -15.05 -6.45 -0.42
CA ASP A 700 -15.67 -7.65 0.18
C ASP A 700 -15.00 -8.11 1.48
N MET A 701 -13.70 -7.97 1.59
CA MET A 701 -12.91 -8.29 2.77
C MET A 701 -11.94 -7.14 3.08
N GLY A 702 -11.59 -6.95 4.35
CA GLY A 702 -10.59 -5.97 4.78
C GLY A 702 -10.97 -4.50 4.58
N ASN A 703 -12.21 -4.20 4.21
CA ASN A 703 -12.74 -2.83 4.11
C ASN A 703 -11.87 -1.86 3.27
N SER A 704 -11.23 -2.34 2.20
CA SER A 704 -10.30 -1.55 1.37
C SER A 704 -10.99 -0.71 0.30
N ALA A 705 -10.23 0.23 -0.29
CA ALA A 705 -10.70 1.06 -1.39
C ALA A 705 -10.82 0.28 -2.72
N THR A 706 -11.87 0.60 -3.49
CA THR A 706 -12.25 -0.08 -4.72
C THR A 706 -11.96 0.74 -5.98
N PHE A 707 -10.73 1.27 -6.10
CA PHE A 707 -10.30 2.19 -7.16
C PHE A 707 -10.44 1.66 -8.61
N TYR A 708 -10.58 0.34 -8.80
CA TYR A 708 -10.69 -0.30 -10.11
C TYR A 708 -12.09 -0.83 -10.40
N SER A 709 -13.05 -0.65 -9.47
CA SER A 709 -14.47 -0.87 -9.70
C SER A 709 -15.14 0.47 -9.98
N VAL A 710 -14.89 1.02 -11.18
CA VAL A 710 -15.36 2.36 -11.60
C VAL A 710 -15.83 2.32 -13.04
N LEU A 711 -17.09 2.67 -13.26
CA LEU A 711 -17.65 2.86 -14.58
C LEU A 711 -17.70 4.35 -14.94
N VAL A 712 -17.34 4.65 -16.18
CA VAL A 712 -17.34 6.01 -16.75
C VAL A 712 -17.83 6.01 -18.20
N GLU A 713 -18.19 7.22 -18.70
CA GLU A 713 -18.29 7.52 -20.11
C GLU A 713 -17.25 8.57 -20.50
N VAL A 714 -16.88 8.58 -21.78
CA VAL A 714 -15.91 9.51 -22.36
C VAL A 714 -16.51 10.16 -23.62
N GLU A 715 -16.42 11.46 -23.68
CA GLU A 715 -16.83 12.21 -24.86
C GLU A 715 -15.79 13.25 -25.27
N LEU A 716 -15.79 13.63 -26.54
CA LEU A 716 -14.94 14.71 -27.04
C LEU A 716 -15.32 16.02 -26.33
N SER A 717 -14.36 16.68 -25.69
CA SER A 717 -14.62 17.98 -25.10
C SER A 717 -14.80 19.01 -26.20
N LYS A 718 -15.96 19.68 -26.21
CA LYS A 718 -16.14 20.85 -27.10
C LYS A 718 -15.20 21.95 -26.63
N PRO A 719 -14.48 22.64 -27.53
CA PRO A 719 -13.74 23.84 -27.14
C PRO A 719 -14.70 24.77 -26.41
N ALA A 720 -14.27 25.29 -25.25
CA ALA A 720 -15.01 26.37 -24.61
C ALA A 720 -15.12 27.51 -25.64
N VAL A 721 -16.36 27.82 -26.06
CA VAL A 721 -16.66 28.92 -26.99
C VAL A 721 -16.37 30.26 -26.30
#